data_640997f49d4fb9e34d49faf2c21e479f
#
_entry.id   640997f49d4fb9e34d49faf2c21e479f
#
_cell.length_a   1.000
_cell.length_b   1.000
_cell.length_c   1.000
_cell.angle_alpha   90.00
_cell.angle_beta   90.00
_cell.angle_gamma   90.00
#
_symmetry.space_group_name_H-M   'P 1'
#
loop_
_entity.id
_entity.type
_entity.pdbx_description
1 polymer ?
#
loop_
_entity_poly.entity_id
_entity_poly.type
_entity_poly.pdbx_seq_one_letter_code
_entity_poly.pdbx_strand_id
1 'polypeptide(L)'
;MDGINQIKKLKDIDPFQIIIRKLTTGVQLEYEELSFILSVSILFLQEYQKDKRRITYFNFAYFVILKVALINKLYQPLFDLSLNVGFYPINRFIYEKKLIESFSLESIKNDVEVDAYRYDKHIEMYQQRLNRTEILSSESLDNVYIAPTSFGKSSLIFDIIRINYNKKISIIVPSKSLISQSIIDLKKIFPDRKIIFNEDMYDNEESFISVFTQERALRFFSKNKKIYFDVMIVDEAHNLLPNDYRAVILARAIRRNRFRSSNSKHYYLSPLINESKSLQLEANQVFFERKIKLNIKEPDYFEFKEMGDFFKYNRFLDESYRLGWCENLYEYIKYNQKNKNFIYLRSPKKVEEFSKRLCHRLGLNEKLASLSKILSDNLHEDFYCVDYIKKGLIYLHGGIPDLIKDFLEYKFETEADIKYLVANSVVLEGINFPIEVLFILNTTDLRIKNLINLIGRVNRLNEVFSNDNDDLLKLNPNVHFVNDTYFNGKNRDMYHKMKLLKSSLFEDSVENPALLNTINDQLKNKNTGINVVQDNSTENISTVRELEDFLIYDDQKDNSLLKTIIEQDVHNIYNEFNQVHEILFGRMERYLISSFWMGLNIIDKIYYFFIKDFDYDLKIKSKKFLRFNYKNTRKYYNNFVYRMHNLSLKSHINHILKYYDWLGRNNISKYKKFYIGAGFGEIPYWSGNKNNTCIDLSLKSRKQRANLALVHLKNETDFVNFDLLKFVNILYEVKLITEAEYNCFIYGSEQRENINLFKAGLSTQLISFLKA
;
A
#
# COMPACT_ATOMS: atom_id res chain seq x y z
N MET A 1 -16.53 23.96 -6.54
CA MET A 1 -15.91 24.49 -7.80
C MET A 1 -15.89 26.01 -7.89
N ASP A 2 -16.83 26.72 -7.26
CA ASP A 2 -16.95 28.18 -7.42
C ASP A 2 -15.76 29.01 -6.92
N GLY A 3 -15.10 28.61 -5.83
CA GLY A 3 -13.99 29.37 -5.27
C GLY A 3 -12.75 29.46 -6.16
N ILE A 4 -12.36 28.37 -6.87
CA ILE A 4 -11.21 28.38 -7.79
C ILE A 4 -11.50 29.27 -8.99
N ASN A 5 -12.73 29.25 -9.51
CA ASN A 5 -13.12 30.09 -10.65
C ASN A 5 -13.12 31.58 -10.29
N GLN A 6 -13.42 31.93 -9.03
CA GLN A 6 -13.33 33.31 -8.55
C GLN A 6 -11.88 33.77 -8.35
N ILE A 7 -11.00 32.92 -7.80
CA ILE A 7 -9.56 33.24 -7.68
C ILE A 7 -8.95 33.43 -9.07
N LYS A 8 -9.34 32.62 -10.06
CA LYS A 8 -8.87 32.76 -11.45
C LYS A 8 -9.20 34.10 -12.08
N LYS A 9 -10.32 34.73 -11.71
CA LYS A 9 -10.66 36.07 -12.23
C LYS A 9 -9.69 37.15 -11.76
N LEU A 10 -9.00 36.93 -10.64
CA LEU A 10 -7.98 37.87 -10.15
C LEU A 10 -6.71 37.89 -11.01
N LYS A 11 -6.50 36.89 -11.86
CA LYS A 11 -5.37 36.88 -12.81
C LYS A 11 -5.41 38.04 -13.81
N ASP A 12 -6.59 38.62 -14.05
CA ASP A 12 -6.76 39.74 -14.93
C ASP A 12 -6.31 41.09 -14.28
N ILE A 13 -5.86 41.04 -13.01
CA ILE A 13 -5.30 42.16 -12.28
C ILE A 13 -3.76 42.04 -12.34
N ASP A 14 -3.12 42.89 -13.14
CA ASP A 14 -1.69 42.84 -13.40
C ASP A 14 -0.80 42.74 -12.16
N PRO A 15 -0.96 43.60 -11.11
CA PRO A 15 -0.15 43.47 -9.90
C PRO A 15 -0.28 42.11 -9.21
N PHE A 16 -1.49 41.57 -9.16
CA PHE A 16 -1.74 40.26 -8.54
C PHE A 16 -1.05 39.14 -9.31
N GLN A 17 -1.14 39.15 -10.64
CA GLN A 17 -0.52 38.12 -11.48
C GLN A 17 1.01 38.13 -11.34
N ILE A 18 1.63 39.31 -11.36
CA ILE A 18 3.07 39.48 -11.19
C ILE A 18 3.54 38.92 -9.84
N ILE A 19 2.84 39.27 -8.76
CA ILE A 19 3.17 38.84 -7.41
C ILE A 19 3.04 37.32 -7.26
N ILE A 20 1.95 36.72 -7.75
CA ILE A 20 1.75 35.26 -7.67
C ILE A 20 2.79 34.52 -8.52
N ARG A 21 3.19 35.08 -9.66
CA ARG A 21 4.31 34.54 -10.46
C ARG A 21 5.61 34.54 -9.65
N LYS A 22 5.98 35.66 -9.02
CA LYS A 22 7.16 35.77 -8.14
C LYS A 22 7.11 34.73 -7.01
N LEU A 23 6.02 34.65 -6.26
CA LEU A 23 5.84 33.66 -5.20
C LEU A 23 5.92 32.22 -5.71
N THR A 24 5.34 31.93 -6.88
CA THR A 24 5.40 30.59 -7.46
C THR A 24 6.81 30.23 -7.88
N THR A 25 7.55 31.16 -8.50
CA THR A 25 8.93 30.93 -8.98
C THR A 25 10.00 31.05 -7.90
N GLY A 26 9.65 31.51 -6.68
CA GLY A 26 10.58 31.64 -5.56
C GLY A 26 11.36 32.96 -5.56
N VAL A 27 10.82 33.99 -6.22
CA VAL A 27 11.44 35.35 -6.24
C VAL A 27 10.89 36.14 -5.04
N GLN A 28 11.77 36.84 -4.33
CA GLN A 28 11.40 37.71 -3.21
C GLN A 28 10.50 38.86 -3.67
N LEU A 29 9.58 39.23 -2.79
CA LEU A 29 8.68 40.37 -2.99
C LEU A 29 9.19 41.62 -2.31
N GLU A 30 8.92 42.77 -2.93
CA GLU A 30 9.13 44.08 -2.35
C GLU A 30 8.07 44.41 -1.28
N TYR A 31 8.34 45.41 -0.44
CA TYR A 31 7.48 45.77 0.68
C TYR A 31 6.02 46.07 0.27
N GLU A 32 5.81 46.81 -0.82
CA GLU A 32 4.48 47.12 -1.34
C GLU A 32 3.74 45.88 -1.84
N GLU A 33 4.46 44.97 -2.53
CA GLU A 33 3.94 43.71 -3.00
C GLU A 33 3.55 42.78 -1.85
N LEU A 34 4.37 42.76 -0.77
CA LEU A 34 4.07 42.00 0.46
C LEU A 34 2.80 42.53 1.12
N SER A 35 2.72 43.86 1.30
CA SER A 35 1.54 44.52 1.90
C SER A 35 0.27 44.20 1.12
N PHE A 36 0.34 44.30 -0.21
CA PHE A 36 -0.79 44.00 -1.08
C PHE A 36 -1.26 42.54 -0.96
N ILE A 37 -0.35 41.58 -1.12
CA ILE A 37 -0.75 40.17 -1.19
C ILE A 37 -1.16 39.60 0.17
N LEU A 38 -0.57 40.09 1.27
CA LEU A 38 -1.02 39.74 2.62
C LEU A 38 -2.41 40.31 2.91
N SER A 39 -2.69 41.53 2.46
CA SER A 39 -4.06 42.14 2.58
C SER A 39 -5.08 41.29 1.81
N VAL A 40 -4.78 40.87 0.59
CA VAL A 40 -5.62 39.95 -0.19
C VAL A 40 -5.83 38.62 0.58
N SER A 41 -4.80 38.09 1.20
CA SER A 41 -4.89 36.85 1.97
C SER A 41 -5.82 36.98 3.18
N ILE A 42 -5.78 38.13 3.88
CA ILE A 42 -6.70 38.45 4.99
C ILE A 42 -8.17 38.46 4.53
N LEU A 43 -8.45 39.07 3.37
CA LEU A 43 -9.81 39.07 2.80
C LEU A 43 -10.29 37.65 2.50
N PHE A 44 -9.46 36.80 1.95
CA PHE A 44 -9.81 35.38 1.71
C PHE A 44 -10.05 34.62 3.01
N LEU A 45 -9.25 34.87 4.05
CA LEU A 45 -9.46 34.27 5.38
C LEU A 45 -10.76 34.72 6.01
N GLN A 46 -11.13 36.01 5.87
CA GLN A 46 -12.42 36.53 6.35
C GLN A 46 -13.60 35.85 5.63
N GLU A 47 -13.51 35.67 4.32
CA GLU A 47 -14.58 34.98 3.57
C GLU A 47 -14.66 33.48 3.96
N TYR A 48 -13.54 32.82 4.25
CA TYR A 48 -13.53 31.46 4.80
C TYR A 48 -14.14 31.42 6.22
N GLN A 49 -13.92 32.43 7.05
CA GLN A 49 -14.52 32.48 8.39
C GLN A 49 -16.05 32.62 8.34
N LYS A 50 -16.58 33.38 7.37
CA LYS A 50 -18.03 33.52 7.16
C LYS A 50 -18.67 32.21 6.70
N ASP A 51 -17.98 31.43 5.86
CA ASP A 51 -18.44 30.13 5.35
C ASP A 51 -17.30 29.12 5.25
N LYS A 52 -17.22 28.21 6.22
CA LYS A 52 -16.19 27.16 6.31
C LYS A 52 -16.20 26.14 5.15
N ARG A 53 -17.23 26.16 4.30
CA ARG A 53 -17.28 25.35 3.08
C ARG A 53 -16.35 25.90 1.99
N ARG A 54 -16.00 27.18 2.06
CA ARG A 54 -15.07 27.86 1.13
C ARG A 54 -13.60 27.55 1.40
N ILE A 55 -13.29 26.27 1.58
CA ILE A 55 -11.93 25.79 1.95
C ILE A 55 -10.84 26.23 0.94
N THR A 56 -11.22 26.45 -0.32
CA THR A 56 -10.29 26.90 -1.37
C THR A 56 -9.69 28.28 -1.06
N TYR A 57 -10.47 29.17 -0.43
CA TYR A 57 -9.99 30.48 -0.01
C TYR A 57 -8.96 30.39 1.10
N PHE A 58 -9.20 29.52 2.08
CA PHE A 58 -8.23 29.20 3.10
C PHE A 58 -6.92 28.65 2.49
N ASN A 59 -7.04 27.65 1.61
CA ASN A 59 -5.87 27.03 0.98
C ASN A 59 -5.04 28.04 0.18
N PHE A 60 -5.69 28.98 -0.52
CA PHE A 60 -4.98 30.03 -1.24
C PHE A 60 -4.27 31.00 -0.29
N ALA A 61 -4.95 31.49 0.74
CA ALA A 61 -4.34 32.38 1.73
C ALA A 61 -3.18 31.71 2.46
N TYR A 62 -3.34 30.43 2.84
CA TYR A 62 -2.27 29.64 3.44
C TYR A 62 -1.08 29.49 2.50
N PHE A 63 -1.32 29.15 1.21
CA PHE A 63 -0.27 29.10 0.19
C PHE A 63 0.55 30.40 0.14
N VAL A 64 -0.14 31.55 0.06
CA VAL A 64 0.53 32.87 0.00
C VAL A 64 1.36 33.11 1.26
N ILE A 65 0.76 32.96 2.45
CA ILE A 65 1.42 33.25 3.73
C ILE A 65 2.62 32.31 3.95
N LEU A 66 2.47 31.02 3.63
CA LEU A 66 3.57 30.06 3.70
C LEU A 66 4.71 30.45 2.74
N LYS A 67 4.39 30.80 1.48
CA LYS A 67 5.40 31.23 0.49
C LYS A 67 6.12 32.50 0.91
N VAL A 68 5.41 33.49 1.43
CA VAL A 68 6.02 34.71 1.97
C VAL A 68 6.99 34.37 3.11
N ALA A 69 6.58 33.50 4.04
CA ALA A 69 7.44 33.07 5.13
C ALA A 69 8.71 32.38 4.64
N LEU A 70 8.59 31.47 3.65
CA LEU A 70 9.73 30.71 3.15
C LEU A 70 10.68 31.52 2.25
N ILE A 71 10.15 32.42 1.41
CA ILE A 71 10.92 33.17 0.42
C ILE A 71 11.48 34.47 1.02
N ASN A 72 10.63 35.26 1.67
CA ASN A 72 11.01 36.56 2.25
C ASN A 72 11.51 36.45 3.70
N LYS A 73 11.48 35.24 4.32
CA LYS A 73 11.81 35.02 5.73
C LYS A 73 10.93 35.83 6.72
N LEU A 74 9.74 36.21 6.27
CA LEU A 74 8.76 36.93 7.09
C LEU A 74 7.81 35.94 7.76
N TYR A 75 8.18 35.44 8.94
CA TYR A 75 7.46 34.36 9.63
C TYR A 75 6.29 34.83 10.48
N GLN A 76 6.18 36.13 10.84
CA GLN A 76 5.11 36.63 11.71
C GLN A 76 3.70 36.34 11.18
N PRO A 77 3.35 36.58 9.89
CA PRO A 77 2.01 36.24 9.39
C PRO A 77 1.71 34.73 9.44
N LEU A 78 2.72 33.89 9.27
CA LEU A 78 2.55 32.44 9.37
C LEU A 78 2.35 32.00 10.83
N PHE A 79 3.06 32.62 11.77
CA PHE A 79 2.90 32.38 13.21
C PHE A 79 1.47 32.72 13.65
N ASP A 80 0.99 33.92 13.30
CA ASP A 80 -0.35 34.40 13.68
C ASP A 80 -1.45 33.54 13.05
N LEU A 81 -1.34 33.21 11.76
CA LEU A 81 -2.29 32.32 11.09
C LEU A 81 -2.33 30.94 11.77
N SER A 82 -1.15 30.39 12.05
CA SER A 82 -1.02 29.05 12.62
C SER A 82 -1.66 28.94 14.00
N LEU A 83 -1.54 29.97 14.83
CA LEU A 83 -2.25 30.05 16.13
C LEU A 83 -3.76 30.03 15.93
N ASN A 84 -4.27 30.87 15.02
CA ASN A 84 -5.69 31.02 14.78
C ASN A 84 -6.37 29.75 14.21
N VAL A 85 -5.64 28.94 13.42
CA VAL A 85 -6.20 27.74 12.80
C VAL A 85 -5.79 26.45 13.51
N GLY A 86 -4.96 26.55 14.53
CA GLY A 86 -4.49 25.41 15.33
C GLY A 86 -3.40 24.59 14.66
N PHE A 87 -2.57 25.19 13.82
CA PHE A 87 -1.36 24.56 13.26
C PHE A 87 -0.18 24.69 14.25
N TYR A 88 -0.41 24.28 15.49
CA TYR A 88 0.51 24.44 16.61
C TYR A 88 1.93 23.91 16.40
N PRO A 89 2.18 22.82 15.62
CA PRO A 89 3.54 22.42 15.29
C PRO A 89 4.37 23.51 14.59
N ILE A 90 3.75 24.34 13.74
CA ILE A 90 4.41 25.48 13.08
C ILE A 90 4.76 26.54 14.12
N ASN A 91 3.84 26.89 15.02
CA ASN A 91 4.09 27.88 16.06
C ASN A 91 5.26 27.47 16.95
N ARG A 92 5.25 26.22 17.41
CA ARG A 92 6.30 25.68 18.24
C ARG A 92 7.65 25.72 17.54
N PHE A 93 7.69 25.31 16.28
CA PHE A 93 8.93 25.34 15.47
C PHE A 93 9.46 26.77 15.31
N ILE A 94 8.61 27.73 14.94
CA ILE A 94 9.00 29.14 14.79
C ILE A 94 9.54 29.70 16.11
N TYR A 95 8.90 29.37 17.22
CA TYR A 95 9.29 29.81 18.55
C TYR A 95 10.65 29.21 18.97
N GLU A 96 10.81 27.89 18.89
CA GLU A 96 12.04 27.18 19.28
C GLU A 96 13.25 27.57 18.42
N LYS A 97 13.05 27.73 17.11
CA LYS A 97 14.12 28.14 16.18
C LYS A 97 14.33 29.66 16.12
N LYS A 98 13.59 30.44 16.91
CA LYS A 98 13.70 31.90 16.99
C LYS A 98 13.62 32.58 15.62
N LEU A 99 12.67 32.17 14.79
CA LEU A 99 12.51 32.70 13.43
C LEU A 99 11.81 34.07 13.37
N ILE A 100 11.40 34.60 14.51
CA ILE A 100 10.81 35.94 14.69
C ILE A 100 11.76 36.76 15.56
N GLU A 101 12.00 38.01 15.21
CA GLU A 101 12.99 38.87 15.87
C GLU A 101 12.63 39.24 17.31
N SER A 102 11.34 39.37 17.61
CA SER A 102 10.86 39.71 18.96
C SER A 102 9.62 38.93 19.33
N PHE A 103 9.62 38.36 20.52
CA PHE A 103 8.45 37.71 21.10
C PHE A 103 7.80 38.65 22.13
N SER A 104 6.49 38.90 21.96
CA SER A 104 5.67 39.60 22.95
C SER A 104 5.36 38.70 24.14
N LEU A 105 4.89 39.27 25.24
CA LEU A 105 4.34 38.50 26.37
C LEU A 105 3.17 37.60 25.94
N GLU A 106 2.41 38.01 24.94
CA GLU A 106 1.36 37.23 24.35
C GLU A 106 1.90 36.00 23.59
N SER A 107 3.01 36.15 22.87
CA SER A 107 3.69 35.02 22.21
C SER A 107 4.16 33.96 23.21
N ILE A 108 4.68 34.39 24.38
CA ILE A 108 5.10 33.48 25.46
C ILE A 108 3.89 32.77 26.06
N LYS A 109 2.80 33.49 26.32
CA LYS A 109 1.56 32.89 26.80
C LYS A 109 1.03 31.85 25.81
N ASN A 110 1.01 32.20 24.52
CA ASN A 110 0.54 31.31 23.46
C ASN A 110 1.43 30.05 23.36
N ASP A 111 2.75 30.14 23.58
CA ASP A 111 3.63 28.97 23.60
C ASP A 111 3.29 28.02 24.74
N VAL A 112 2.96 28.54 25.92
CA VAL A 112 2.49 27.72 27.05
C VAL A 112 1.15 27.02 26.72
N GLU A 113 0.22 27.73 26.06
CA GLU A 113 -1.04 27.14 25.60
C GLU A 113 -0.82 26.05 24.52
N VAL A 114 0.12 26.27 23.58
CA VAL A 114 0.51 25.29 22.57
C VAL A 114 1.12 24.06 23.19
N ASP A 115 1.88 24.19 24.29
CA ASP A 115 2.48 23.05 25.00
C ASP A 115 1.43 22.08 25.57
N ALA A 116 0.21 22.56 25.85
CA ALA A 116 -0.90 21.69 26.25
C ALA A 116 -1.31 20.68 25.16
N TYR A 117 -0.89 20.91 23.90
CA TYR A 117 -1.11 20.01 22.76
C TYR A 117 0.04 19.04 22.54
N ARG A 118 0.96 18.95 23.48
CA ARG A 118 2.04 17.96 23.45
C ARG A 118 1.50 16.55 23.54
N TYR A 119 1.95 15.70 22.63
CA TYR A 119 1.71 14.27 22.61
C TYR A 119 3.05 13.56 22.44
N ASP A 120 3.51 12.90 23.49
CA ASP A 120 4.86 12.30 23.55
C ASP A 120 5.95 13.34 23.19
N LYS A 121 6.65 13.18 22.07
CA LYS A 121 7.75 14.04 21.64
C LYS A 121 7.36 15.16 20.65
N HIS A 122 6.12 15.27 20.27
CA HIS A 122 5.66 16.25 19.26
C HIS A 122 4.42 17.00 19.70
N ILE A 123 4.17 18.13 19.07
CA ILE A 123 2.95 18.95 19.25
C ILE A 123 1.92 18.50 18.24
N GLU A 124 0.70 18.25 18.69
CA GLU A 124 -0.45 17.96 17.81
C GLU A 124 -1.10 19.26 17.30
N MET A 125 -1.73 19.18 16.13
CA MET A 125 -2.65 20.24 15.70
C MET A 125 -3.94 20.20 16.51
N TYR A 126 -4.60 21.35 16.60
CA TYR A 126 -5.90 21.48 17.29
C TYR A 126 -6.93 20.44 16.83
N GLN A 127 -7.16 20.36 15.52
CA GLN A 127 -8.13 19.40 14.95
C GLN A 127 -7.71 17.93 15.18
N GLN A 128 -6.44 17.65 15.15
CA GLN A 128 -5.91 16.31 15.42
C GLN A 128 -6.23 15.89 16.87
N ARG A 129 -5.92 16.74 17.84
CA ARG A 129 -6.22 16.52 19.26
C ARG A 129 -7.70 16.36 19.53
N LEU A 130 -8.50 17.29 19.02
CA LEU A 130 -9.96 17.30 19.18
C LEU A 130 -10.56 15.99 18.62
N ASN A 131 -10.30 15.69 17.36
CA ASN A 131 -10.85 14.49 16.70
C ASN A 131 -10.42 13.21 17.41
N ARG A 132 -9.17 13.13 17.85
CA ARG A 132 -8.63 11.99 18.61
C ARG A 132 -9.38 11.81 19.92
N THR A 133 -9.54 12.88 20.70
CA THR A 133 -10.25 12.84 21.98
C THR A 133 -11.71 12.41 21.80
N GLU A 134 -12.41 12.97 20.81
CA GLU A 134 -13.81 12.64 20.53
C GLU A 134 -14.00 11.20 20.05
N ILE A 135 -13.09 10.66 19.22
CA ILE A 135 -13.14 9.24 18.81
C ILE A 135 -12.91 8.31 20.00
N LEU A 136 -11.96 8.65 20.88
CA LEU A 136 -11.66 7.83 22.07
C LEU A 136 -12.80 7.81 23.08
N SER A 137 -13.53 8.93 23.23
CA SER A 137 -14.71 9.06 24.10
C SER A 137 -16.01 8.57 23.47
N SER A 138 -16.01 8.21 22.17
CA SER A 138 -17.22 7.81 21.47
C SER A 138 -17.76 6.46 22.00
N GLU A 139 -19.07 6.43 22.23
CA GLU A 139 -19.83 5.20 22.54
C GLU A 139 -20.26 4.42 21.28
N SER A 140 -20.10 5.02 20.10
CA SER A 140 -20.49 4.39 18.83
C SER A 140 -19.71 3.10 18.60
N LEU A 141 -20.39 2.10 18.06
CA LEU A 141 -19.77 0.83 17.65
C LEU A 141 -18.90 0.99 16.40
N ASP A 142 -19.21 1.98 15.55
CA ASP A 142 -18.49 2.26 14.30
C ASP A 142 -17.94 3.67 14.30
N ASN A 143 -16.61 3.77 14.33
CA ASN A 143 -15.89 5.02 14.37
C ASN A 143 -15.04 5.18 13.12
N VAL A 144 -15.13 6.34 12.45
CA VAL A 144 -14.39 6.63 11.22
C VAL A 144 -13.49 7.84 11.43
N TYR A 145 -12.20 7.67 11.19
CA TYR A 145 -11.22 8.74 11.22
C TYR A 145 -10.62 8.97 9.84
N ILE A 146 -10.96 10.10 9.24
CA ILE A 146 -10.48 10.52 7.93
C ILE A 146 -9.42 11.59 8.12
N ALA A 147 -8.16 11.23 7.90
CA ALA A 147 -7.03 12.13 8.08
C ALA A 147 -5.96 11.88 7.02
N PRO A 148 -5.32 12.93 6.47
CA PRO A 148 -4.21 12.77 5.55
C PRO A 148 -3.10 11.87 6.10
N THR A 149 -2.20 11.40 5.24
CA THR A 149 -1.00 10.67 5.67
C THR A 149 -0.16 11.55 6.59
N SER A 150 0.49 10.96 7.60
CA SER A 150 1.30 11.64 8.63
C SER A 150 0.50 12.46 9.69
N PHE A 151 -0.83 12.34 9.73
CA PHE A 151 -1.68 13.04 10.71
C PHE A 151 -2.06 12.15 11.91
N GLY A 152 -1.12 11.37 12.46
CA GLY A 152 -1.27 10.69 13.74
C GLY A 152 -2.23 9.50 13.77
N LYS A 153 -2.52 8.84 12.62
CA LYS A 153 -3.32 7.61 12.60
C LYS A 153 -2.72 6.52 13.51
N SER A 154 -1.41 6.35 13.48
CA SER A 154 -0.72 5.36 14.33
C SER A 154 -0.84 5.71 15.82
N SER A 155 -0.73 6.98 16.19
CA SER A 155 -0.93 7.44 17.58
C SER A 155 -2.34 7.14 18.07
N LEU A 156 -3.35 7.36 17.23
CA LEU A 156 -4.74 7.00 17.55
C LEU A 156 -4.91 5.49 17.75
N ILE A 157 -4.26 4.64 16.94
CA ILE A 157 -4.26 3.18 17.13
C ILE A 157 -3.70 2.82 18.51
N PHE A 158 -2.58 3.42 18.92
CA PHE A 158 -1.97 3.15 20.23
C PHE A 158 -2.88 3.58 21.38
N ASP A 159 -3.57 4.72 21.27
CA ASP A 159 -4.51 5.17 22.29
C ASP A 159 -5.76 4.29 22.36
N ILE A 160 -6.30 3.83 21.23
CA ILE A 160 -7.39 2.83 21.21
C ILE A 160 -6.97 1.57 21.94
N ILE A 161 -5.73 1.11 21.75
CA ILE A 161 -5.19 -0.05 22.48
C ILE A 161 -5.07 0.23 23.96
N ARG A 162 -4.58 1.39 24.38
CA ARG A 162 -4.43 1.78 25.80
C ARG A 162 -5.76 1.73 26.55
N ILE A 163 -6.82 2.32 25.98
CA ILE A 163 -8.15 2.33 26.64
C ILE A 163 -8.85 0.96 26.60
N ASN A 164 -8.41 0.05 25.73
CA ASN A 164 -8.93 -1.30 25.61
C ASN A 164 -7.91 -2.36 26.00
N TYR A 165 -7.00 -2.04 26.93
CA TYR A 165 -5.81 -2.84 27.21
C TYR A 165 -6.10 -4.34 27.45
N ASN A 166 -7.14 -4.68 28.20
CA ASN A 166 -7.48 -6.06 28.57
C ASN A 166 -8.42 -6.77 27.57
N LYS A 167 -8.58 -6.23 26.35
CA LYS A 167 -9.47 -6.78 25.33
C LYS A 167 -8.71 -7.51 24.22
N LYS A 168 -9.47 -8.27 23.42
CA LYS A 168 -8.99 -8.87 22.18
C LYS A 168 -9.06 -7.82 21.07
N ILE A 169 -7.92 -7.33 20.63
CA ILE A 169 -7.81 -6.24 19.65
C ILE A 169 -7.22 -6.78 18.35
N SER A 170 -7.82 -6.44 17.23
CA SER A 170 -7.26 -6.76 15.91
C SER A 170 -7.01 -5.50 15.10
N ILE A 171 -5.80 -5.38 14.55
CA ILE A 171 -5.41 -4.36 13.60
C ILE A 171 -5.33 -5.04 12.23
N ILE A 172 -6.20 -4.63 11.31
CA ILE A 172 -6.19 -5.13 9.94
C ILE A 172 -5.43 -4.16 9.06
N VAL A 173 -4.35 -4.63 8.45
CA VAL A 173 -3.46 -3.85 7.58
C VAL A 173 -3.44 -4.41 6.16
N PRO A 174 -3.26 -3.57 5.12
CA PRO A 174 -3.36 -4.03 3.73
C PRO A 174 -2.14 -4.84 3.25
N SER A 175 -0.99 -4.77 3.91
CA SER A 175 0.23 -5.41 3.40
C SER A 175 1.06 -6.10 4.50
N LYS A 176 1.91 -7.06 4.08
CA LYS A 176 2.82 -7.75 4.99
C LYS A 176 3.90 -6.82 5.56
N SER A 177 4.39 -5.86 4.77
CA SER A 177 5.39 -4.88 5.23
C SER A 177 4.85 -4.06 6.40
N LEU A 178 3.56 -3.68 6.37
CA LEU A 178 2.91 -2.99 7.49
C LEU A 178 2.78 -3.86 8.74
N ILE A 179 2.59 -5.17 8.59
CA ILE A 179 2.60 -6.09 9.75
C ILE A 179 3.93 -5.96 10.49
N SER A 180 5.05 -6.09 9.77
CA SER A 180 6.40 -6.04 10.37
C SER A 180 6.66 -4.74 11.10
N GLN A 181 6.32 -3.60 10.48
CA GLN A 181 6.45 -2.28 11.09
C GLN A 181 5.57 -2.14 12.34
N SER A 182 4.28 -2.49 12.24
CA SER A 182 3.34 -2.39 13.35
C SER A 182 3.77 -3.24 14.55
N ILE A 183 4.33 -4.44 14.31
CA ILE A 183 4.85 -5.32 15.38
C ILE A 183 6.00 -4.65 16.11
N ILE A 184 6.95 -4.05 15.39
CA ILE A 184 8.10 -3.37 16.00
C ILE A 184 7.62 -2.23 16.90
N ASP A 185 6.70 -1.41 16.41
CA ASP A 185 6.17 -0.27 17.16
C ASP A 185 5.34 -0.74 18.38
N LEU A 186 4.49 -1.74 18.20
CA LEU A 186 3.67 -2.31 19.28
C LEU A 186 4.53 -2.96 20.38
N LYS A 187 5.60 -3.69 20.03
CA LYS A 187 6.51 -4.28 21.01
C LYS A 187 7.25 -3.25 21.85
N LYS A 188 7.57 -2.08 21.26
CA LYS A 188 8.19 -0.97 21.99
C LYS A 188 7.22 -0.32 22.97
N ILE A 189 5.94 -0.16 22.58
CA ILE A 189 4.94 0.58 23.37
C ILE A 189 4.21 -0.33 24.38
N PHE A 190 3.98 -1.59 24.01
CA PHE A 190 3.25 -2.60 24.79
C PHE A 190 4.09 -3.88 24.96
N PRO A 191 5.24 -3.83 25.66
CA PRO A 191 6.17 -4.98 25.78
C PRO A 191 5.53 -6.18 26.47
N ASP A 192 4.59 -5.95 27.40
CA ASP A 192 3.94 -6.99 28.21
C ASP A 192 2.74 -7.63 27.53
N ARG A 193 2.34 -7.15 26.34
CA ARG A 193 1.18 -7.68 25.62
C ARG A 193 1.56 -8.78 24.65
N LYS A 194 0.75 -9.85 24.62
CA LYS A 194 0.85 -10.86 23.56
C LYS A 194 0.47 -10.23 22.24
N ILE A 195 1.41 -10.24 21.27
CA ILE A 195 1.20 -9.76 19.90
C ILE A 195 1.15 -10.96 18.96
N ILE A 196 0.04 -11.12 18.25
CA ILE A 196 -0.23 -12.21 17.30
C ILE A 196 -0.20 -11.64 15.89
N PHE A 197 0.65 -12.17 15.02
CA PHE A 197 0.75 -11.75 13.61
C PHE A 197 0.64 -12.91 12.62
N ASN A 198 0.54 -14.12 13.13
CA ASN A 198 0.19 -15.32 12.39
C ASN A 198 -0.96 -16.00 13.14
N GLU A 199 -1.94 -16.51 12.39
CA GLU A 199 -3.12 -17.20 12.94
C GLU A 199 -2.78 -18.40 13.82
N ASP A 200 -1.60 -18.98 13.64
CA ASP A 200 -1.12 -20.15 14.39
C ASP A 200 -0.47 -19.81 15.74
N MET A 201 -0.27 -18.53 16.02
CA MET A 201 0.31 -18.07 17.32
C MET A 201 -0.71 -18.01 18.45
N TYR A 202 -2.00 -18.12 18.12
CA TYR A 202 -3.07 -18.05 19.11
C TYR A 202 -3.18 -19.38 19.89
N ASP A 203 -3.16 -19.30 21.21
CA ASP A 203 -3.29 -20.42 22.13
C ASP A 203 -4.29 -20.10 23.25
N ASN A 204 -5.50 -19.73 22.85
CA ASN A 204 -6.64 -19.43 23.73
C ASN A 204 -6.41 -18.28 24.72
N GLU A 205 -5.58 -17.29 24.36
CA GLU A 205 -5.37 -16.09 25.18
C GLU A 205 -6.69 -15.31 25.36
N GLU A 206 -6.97 -14.89 26.59
CA GLU A 206 -8.15 -14.08 26.93
C GLU A 206 -8.04 -12.65 26.39
N SER A 207 -6.83 -12.11 26.30
CA SER A 207 -6.56 -10.79 25.78
C SER A 207 -5.26 -10.74 24.99
N PHE A 208 -5.29 -10.13 23.81
CA PHE A 208 -4.13 -10.03 22.91
C PHE A 208 -4.31 -8.89 21.90
N ILE A 209 -3.23 -8.55 21.21
CA ILE A 209 -3.24 -7.67 20.05
C ILE A 209 -2.88 -8.50 18.83
N SER A 210 -3.74 -8.55 17.83
CA SER A 210 -3.40 -9.17 16.54
C SER A 210 -3.14 -8.11 15.48
N VAL A 211 -2.14 -8.38 14.61
CA VAL A 211 -1.86 -7.57 13.41
C VAL A 211 -1.94 -8.49 12.21
N PHE A 212 -3.01 -8.39 11.46
CA PHE A 212 -3.32 -9.28 10.35
C PHE A 212 -3.52 -8.54 9.03
N THR A 213 -3.24 -9.21 7.91
CA THR A 213 -3.91 -8.88 6.65
C THR A 213 -5.33 -9.45 6.67
N GLN A 214 -6.19 -8.95 5.79
CA GLN A 214 -7.57 -9.45 5.67
C GLN A 214 -7.62 -10.97 5.44
N GLU A 215 -6.68 -11.53 4.68
CA GLU A 215 -6.57 -12.97 4.43
C GLU A 215 -6.25 -13.75 5.71
N ARG A 216 -5.32 -13.21 6.53
CA ARG A 216 -4.97 -13.83 7.82
C ARG A 216 -6.10 -13.74 8.83
N ALA A 217 -6.81 -12.61 8.86
CA ALA A 217 -7.97 -12.45 9.74
C ALA A 217 -9.06 -13.48 9.43
N LEU A 218 -9.36 -13.72 8.16
CA LEU A 218 -10.33 -14.77 7.80
C LEU A 218 -9.84 -16.16 8.17
N ARG A 219 -8.58 -16.52 7.91
CA ARG A 219 -8.02 -17.80 8.32
C ARG A 219 -8.05 -17.98 9.84
N PHE A 220 -7.77 -16.91 10.58
CA PHE A 220 -7.90 -16.91 12.04
C PHE A 220 -9.32 -17.22 12.50
N PHE A 221 -10.31 -16.59 11.89
CA PHE A 221 -11.73 -16.88 12.18
C PHE A 221 -12.16 -18.29 11.76
N SER A 222 -11.66 -18.81 10.64
CA SER A 222 -11.98 -20.17 10.17
C SER A 222 -11.43 -21.24 11.13
N LYS A 223 -10.18 -21.06 11.63
CA LYS A 223 -9.58 -21.97 12.61
C LYS A 223 -10.23 -21.86 13.99
N ASN A 224 -10.70 -20.69 14.37
CA ASN A 224 -11.23 -20.40 15.70
C ASN A 224 -12.70 -19.97 15.60
N LYS A 225 -13.60 -20.93 15.44
CA LYS A 225 -15.03 -20.70 15.10
C LYS A 225 -15.81 -19.83 16.09
N LYS A 226 -15.43 -19.80 17.37
CA LYS A 226 -16.13 -19.04 18.42
C LYS A 226 -15.48 -17.71 18.78
N ILE A 227 -14.31 -17.42 18.24
CA ILE A 227 -13.57 -16.22 18.60
C ILE A 227 -14.09 -14.99 17.87
N TYR A 228 -14.05 -13.86 18.55
CA TYR A 228 -14.28 -12.54 18.00
C TYR A 228 -13.26 -11.55 18.60
N PHE A 229 -13.12 -10.40 17.97
CA PHE A 229 -12.36 -9.28 18.50
C PHE A 229 -13.30 -8.28 19.14
N ASP A 230 -13.01 -7.87 20.38
CA ASP A 230 -13.76 -6.81 21.08
C ASP A 230 -13.58 -5.46 20.36
N VAL A 231 -12.38 -5.26 19.80
CA VAL A 231 -12.02 -4.06 19.03
C VAL A 231 -11.34 -4.49 17.74
N MET A 232 -11.88 -4.02 16.61
CA MET A 232 -11.28 -4.22 15.29
C MET A 232 -10.92 -2.87 14.68
N ILE A 233 -9.66 -2.66 14.37
CA ILE A 233 -9.13 -1.46 13.74
C ILE A 233 -8.78 -1.80 12.30
N VAL A 234 -9.40 -1.12 11.34
CA VAL A 234 -9.15 -1.28 9.90
C VAL A 234 -8.31 -0.11 9.44
N ASP A 235 -7.00 -0.34 9.29
CA ASP A 235 -6.11 0.67 8.71
C ASP A 235 -6.22 0.66 7.18
N GLU A 236 -6.12 1.83 6.58
CA GLU A 236 -6.34 2.07 5.15
C GLU A 236 -7.72 1.55 4.68
N ALA A 237 -8.78 1.89 5.42
CA ALA A 237 -10.16 1.40 5.22
C ALA A 237 -10.72 1.66 3.81
N HIS A 238 -10.14 2.58 3.02
CA HIS A 238 -10.49 2.78 1.61
C HIS A 238 -10.26 1.54 0.73
N ASN A 239 -9.51 0.54 1.22
CA ASN A 239 -9.36 -0.76 0.56
C ASN A 239 -10.64 -1.61 0.59
N LEU A 240 -11.70 -1.16 1.27
CA LEU A 240 -13.04 -1.74 1.15
C LEU A 240 -13.75 -1.36 -0.18
N LEU A 241 -13.35 -0.27 -0.82
CA LEU A 241 -14.11 0.32 -1.94
C LEU A 241 -13.91 -0.35 -3.31
N PRO A 242 -12.71 -0.85 -3.70
CA PRO A 242 -12.46 -1.42 -5.02
C PRO A 242 -13.25 -2.70 -5.29
N ASN A 243 -13.48 -3.00 -6.58
CA ASN A 243 -13.99 -4.30 -7.01
C ASN A 243 -12.82 -5.29 -7.18
N ASP A 244 -12.30 -5.76 -6.07
CA ASP A 244 -11.28 -6.80 -6.06
C ASP A 244 -11.52 -7.83 -4.95
N TYR A 245 -10.90 -8.98 -5.08
CA TYR A 245 -11.02 -10.09 -4.12
C TYR A 245 -10.63 -9.70 -2.70
N ARG A 246 -9.62 -8.82 -2.53
CA ARG A 246 -9.13 -8.41 -1.21
C ARG A 246 -10.13 -7.52 -0.48
N ALA A 247 -10.82 -6.64 -1.21
CA ALA A 247 -11.88 -5.80 -0.67
C ALA A 247 -13.07 -6.65 -0.17
N VAL A 248 -13.46 -7.67 -0.92
CA VAL A 248 -14.52 -8.62 -0.52
C VAL A 248 -14.12 -9.39 0.74
N ILE A 249 -12.87 -9.89 0.81
CA ILE A 249 -12.35 -10.58 2.01
C ILE A 249 -12.34 -9.66 3.23
N LEU A 250 -11.96 -8.39 3.06
CA LEU A 250 -11.96 -7.42 4.16
C LEU A 250 -13.39 -7.19 4.68
N ALA A 251 -14.34 -6.99 3.77
CA ALA A 251 -15.76 -6.86 4.12
C ALA A 251 -16.26 -8.09 4.88
N ARG A 252 -15.92 -9.31 4.41
CA ARG A 252 -16.26 -10.57 5.05
C ARG A 252 -15.69 -10.69 6.47
N ALA A 253 -14.44 -10.31 6.66
CA ALA A 253 -13.81 -10.35 7.98
C ALA A 253 -14.52 -9.44 8.99
N ILE A 254 -14.88 -8.22 8.58
CA ILE A 254 -15.62 -7.26 9.42
C ILE A 254 -17.02 -7.77 9.74
N ARG A 255 -17.77 -8.25 8.74
CA ARG A 255 -19.13 -8.78 8.92
C ARG A 255 -19.11 -10.01 9.83
N ARG A 256 -18.15 -10.93 9.68
CA ARG A 256 -18.00 -12.11 10.54
C ARG A 256 -17.73 -11.71 11.99
N ASN A 257 -16.88 -10.73 12.24
CA ASN A 257 -16.64 -10.22 13.59
C ASN A 257 -17.92 -9.67 14.23
N ARG A 258 -18.66 -8.85 13.49
CA ARG A 258 -19.94 -8.29 13.94
C ARG A 258 -20.99 -9.38 14.25
N PHE A 259 -21.10 -10.37 13.39
CA PHE A 259 -22.03 -11.49 13.60
C PHE A 259 -21.71 -12.26 14.88
N ARG A 260 -20.41 -12.46 15.18
CA ARG A 260 -19.98 -13.17 16.40
C ARG A 260 -20.07 -12.32 17.67
N SER A 261 -20.01 -11.01 17.54
CA SER A 261 -20.17 -10.07 18.66
C SER A 261 -20.79 -8.75 18.18
N SER A 262 -22.07 -8.56 18.48
CA SER A 262 -22.82 -7.33 18.15
C SER A 262 -22.29 -6.09 18.89
N ASN A 263 -21.59 -6.28 20.02
CA ASN A 263 -21.05 -5.20 20.85
C ASN A 263 -19.59 -4.86 20.52
N SER A 264 -18.99 -5.48 19.48
CA SER A 264 -17.62 -5.18 19.07
C SER A 264 -17.51 -3.77 18.48
N LYS A 265 -16.46 -3.02 18.90
CA LYS A 265 -16.17 -1.69 18.35
C LYS A 265 -15.29 -1.81 17.11
N HIS A 266 -15.64 -1.08 16.06
CA HIS A 266 -14.88 -1.01 14.81
C HIS A 266 -14.38 0.41 14.58
N TYR A 267 -13.09 0.52 14.24
CA TYR A 267 -12.44 1.78 13.89
C TYR A 267 -11.92 1.71 12.46
N TYR A 268 -12.36 2.62 11.61
CA TYR A 268 -11.97 2.71 10.21
C TYR A 268 -11.08 3.93 10.01
N LEU A 269 -9.82 3.71 9.67
CA LEU A 269 -8.84 4.78 9.48
C LEU A 269 -8.49 4.91 8.01
N SER A 270 -8.58 6.09 7.43
CA SER A 270 -8.24 6.29 6.02
C SER A 270 -7.90 7.74 5.69
N PRO A 271 -6.93 7.97 4.76
CA PRO A 271 -6.71 9.28 4.17
C PRO A 271 -7.56 9.54 2.92
N LEU A 272 -8.18 8.49 2.34
CA LEU A 272 -8.68 8.49 0.97
C LEU A 272 -10.18 8.19 0.86
N ILE A 273 -10.93 8.52 1.90
CA ILE A 273 -12.40 8.43 1.93
C ILE A 273 -12.95 9.84 2.06
N ASN A 274 -14.00 10.13 1.33
CA ASN A 274 -14.68 11.41 1.45
C ASN A 274 -15.78 11.38 2.51
N GLU A 275 -16.59 10.30 2.54
CA GLU A 275 -17.70 10.13 3.47
C GLU A 275 -17.72 8.71 4.04
N SER A 276 -18.01 8.58 5.34
CA SER A 276 -18.10 7.28 6.03
C SER A 276 -19.18 6.36 5.45
N LYS A 277 -20.24 6.93 4.87
CA LYS A 277 -21.31 6.16 4.22
C LYS A 277 -20.81 5.23 3.11
N SER A 278 -19.70 5.58 2.46
CA SER A 278 -19.06 4.74 1.44
C SER A 278 -18.53 3.41 1.99
N LEU A 279 -18.36 3.29 3.31
CA LEU A 279 -17.89 2.07 4.00
C LEU A 279 -19.02 1.20 4.54
N GLN A 280 -20.27 1.53 4.30
CA GLN A 280 -21.41 0.88 4.92
C GLN A 280 -21.60 -0.56 4.45
N LEU A 281 -21.48 -1.50 5.36
CA LEU A 281 -21.61 -2.94 5.12
C LEU A 281 -23.03 -3.45 5.43
N GLU A 282 -23.75 -2.79 6.34
CA GLU A 282 -25.10 -3.15 6.78
C GLU A 282 -26.03 -1.92 6.69
N ALA A 283 -27.31 -2.15 6.32
CA ALA A 283 -28.27 -1.08 6.05
C ALA A 283 -28.48 -0.09 7.23
N ASN A 284 -28.37 -0.58 8.46
CA ASN A 284 -28.62 0.19 9.68
C ASN A 284 -27.32 0.65 10.37
N GLN A 285 -26.16 0.54 9.70
CA GLN A 285 -24.88 0.93 10.27
C GLN A 285 -24.77 2.45 10.39
N VAL A 286 -24.52 2.93 11.59
CA VAL A 286 -24.34 4.36 11.89
C VAL A 286 -22.90 4.61 12.28
N PHE A 287 -22.26 5.55 11.58
CA PHE A 287 -20.88 5.91 11.82
C PHE A 287 -20.74 7.19 12.64
N PHE A 288 -19.84 7.16 13.62
CA PHE A 288 -19.30 8.36 14.23
C PHE A 288 -18.07 8.80 13.44
N GLU A 289 -18.22 9.83 12.61
CA GLU A 289 -17.18 10.31 11.70
C GLU A 289 -16.45 11.52 12.27
N ARG A 290 -15.12 11.50 12.19
CA ARG A 290 -14.25 12.65 12.40
C ARG A 290 -13.28 12.79 11.23
N LYS A 291 -13.20 14.03 10.71
CA LYS A 291 -12.42 14.33 9.49
C LYS A 291 -11.53 15.56 9.70
N ILE A 292 -10.25 15.43 9.34
CA ILE A 292 -9.34 16.58 9.24
C ILE A 292 -9.50 17.18 7.85
N LYS A 293 -9.91 18.46 7.81
CA LYS A 293 -10.21 19.17 6.56
C LYS A 293 -9.04 20.03 6.06
N LEU A 294 -8.18 20.50 6.96
CA LEU A 294 -7.08 21.38 6.64
C LEU A 294 -5.76 20.59 6.50
N ASN A 295 -5.00 20.88 5.48
CA ASN A 295 -3.68 20.28 5.29
C ASN A 295 -2.60 21.31 5.63
N ILE A 296 -1.65 20.91 6.45
CA ILE A 296 -0.51 21.75 6.85
C ILE A 296 0.59 21.78 5.77
N LYS A 297 0.64 20.79 4.88
CA LYS A 297 1.58 20.74 3.76
C LYS A 297 0.97 21.37 2.50
N GLU A 298 1.75 22.19 1.79
CA GLU A 298 1.38 22.77 0.51
C GLU A 298 2.41 22.38 -0.55
N PRO A 299 2.15 21.32 -1.35
CA PRO A 299 3.12 20.81 -2.34
C PRO A 299 3.37 21.77 -3.50
N ASP A 300 4.64 21.86 -3.93
CA ASP A 300 5.04 22.47 -5.18
C ASP A 300 5.04 21.47 -6.32
N TYR A 301 4.42 21.82 -7.43
CA TYR A 301 4.29 20.97 -8.59
C TYR A 301 5.17 21.48 -9.73
N PHE A 302 6.00 20.58 -10.27
CA PHE A 302 6.90 20.86 -11.38
C PHE A 302 6.58 19.95 -12.55
N GLU A 303 6.71 20.47 -13.76
CA GLU A 303 6.57 19.70 -15.00
C GLU A 303 7.89 19.79 -15.77
N PHE A 304 8.47 18.64 -16.10
CA PHE A 304 9.55 18.53 -17.09
C PHE A 304 8.96 18.03 -18.40
N LYS A 305 9.22 18.74 -19.50
CA LYS A 305 8.82 18.37 -20.86
C LYS A 305 9.93 17.66 -21.60
N GLU A 306 9.58 16.77 -22.52
CA GLU A 306 10.53 15.93 -23.25
C GLU A 306 11.60 16.74 -24.02
N MET A 307 11.28 17.98 -24.40
CA MET A 307 12.24 18.91 -25.05
C MET A 307 13.24 19.58 -24.10
N GLY A 308 13.18 19.25 -22.81
CA GLY A 308 14.11 19.76 -21.80
C GLY A 308 13.61 20.95 -21.01
N ASP A 309 12.60 21.66 -21.44
CA ASP A 309 12.00 22.75 -20.67
C ASP A 309 11.33 22.24 -19.42
N PHE A 310 11.49 22.96 -18.30
CA PHE A 310 10.77 22.65 -17.08
C PHE A 310 10.08 23.88 -16.50
N PHE A 311 8.93 23.60 -15.87
CA PHE A 311 7.99 24.60 -15.42
C PHE A 311 7.59 24.33 -13.97
N LYS A 312 7.18 25.38 -13.26
CA LYS A 312 6.48 25.27 -11.98
C LYS A 312 5.02 25.64 -12.16
N TYR A 313 4.13 24.77 -11.69
CA TYR A 313 2.69 24.88 -11.86
C TYR A 313 2.02 25.50 -10.63
N ASN A 314 1.22 26.53 -10.86
CA ASN A 314 0.35 27.10 -9.85
C ASN A 314 -1.07 26.56 -9.98
N ARG A 315 -1.51 25.75 -9.02
CA ARG A 315 -2.81 25.10 -9.04
C ARG A 315 -4.00 26.06 -8.88
N PHE A 316 -3.79 27.22 -8.27
CA PHE A 316 -4.87 28.19 -8.02
C PHE A 316 -5.18 29.03 -9.27
N LEU A 317 -4.17 29.45 -10.01
CA LEU A 317 -4.34 30.18 -11.26
C LEU A 317 -4.46 29.26 -12.49
N ASP A 318 -4.10 27.98 -12.36
CA ASP A 318 -4.00 27.04 -13.49
C ASP A 318 -2.95 27.47 -14.53
N GLU A 319 -1.80 27.95 -14.06
CA GLU A 319 -0.73 28.47 -14.88
C GLU A 319 0.60 27.78 -14.61
N SER A 320 1.43 27.65 -15.64
CA SER A 320 2.78 27.09 -15.55
C SER A 320 3.80 28.15 -15.94
N TYR A 321 4.79 28.36 -15.07
CA TYR A 321 5.87 29.33 -15.27
C TYR A 321 7.16 28.60 -15.60
N ARG A 322 7.80 28.95 -16.73
CA ARG A 322 9.07 28.36 -17.13
C ARG A 322 10.16 28.75 -16.13
N LEU A 323 10.90 27.74 -15.64
CA LEU A 323 12.03 27.94 -14.72
C LEU A 323 13.38 27.77 -15.40
N GLY A 324 13.49 26.90 -16.41
CA GLY A 324 14.75 26.61 -17.06
C GLY A 324 14.68 25.50 -18.09
N TRP A 325 15.84 24.95 -18.41
CA TRP A 325 16.02 23.86 -19.36
C TRP A 325 17.10 22.89 -18.87
N CYS A 326 16.89 21.59 -19.12
CA CYS A 326 17.87 20.53 -18.90
C CYS A 326 17.95 19.66 -20.15
N GLU A 327 19.13 19.17 -20.48
CA GLU A 327 19.38 18.38 -21.68
C GLU A 327 18.51 17.12 -21.78
N ASN A 328 18.30 16.45 -20.66
CA ASN A 328 17.49 15.23 -20.59
C ASN A 328 16.92 15.02 -19.18
N LEU A 329 16.00 14.06 -19.07
CA LEU A 329 15.32 13.74 -17.80
C LEU A 329 16.27 13.33 -16.65
N TYR A 330 17.42 12.72 -16.95
CA TYR A 330 18.35 12.27 -15.90
C TYR A 330 19.12 13.45 -15.31
N GLU A 331 19.53 14.40 -16.15
CA GLU A 331 20.15 15.66 -15.68
C GLU A 331 19.13 16.51 -14.93
N TYR A 332 17.86 16.53 -15.36
CA TYR A 332 16.79 17.17 -14.61
C TYR A 332 16.59 16.56 -13.23
N ILE A 333 16.57 15.22 -13.11
CA ILE A 333 16.46 14.53 -11.82
C ILE A 333 17.67 14.85 -10.92
N LYS A 334 18.88 14.83 -11.46
CA LYS A 334 20.08 15.20 -10.71
C LYS A 334 20.06 16.66 -10.24
N TYR A 335 19.58 17.57 -11.08
CA TYR A 335 19.49 19.00 -10.75
C TYR A 335 18.52 19.24 -9.58
N ASN A 336 17.41 18.50 -9.52
CA ASN A 336 16.38 18.64 -8.51
C ASN A 336 16.48 17.61 -7.36
N GLN A 337 17.54 16.82 -7.29
CA GLN A 337 17.71 15.79 -6.27
C GLN A 337 17.83 16.38 -4.86
N LYS A 338 17.35 15.60 -3.89
CA LYS A 338 17.55 15.81 -2.44
C LYS A 338 18.30 14.62 -1.84
N ASN A 339 18.33 14.51 -0.50
CA ASN A 339 18.96 13.36 0.15
C ASN A 339 18.22 12.05 -0.13
N LYS A 340 16.88 12.08 -0.19
CA LYS A 340 16.03 10.91 -0.44
C LYS A 340 15.07 11.17 -1.59
N ASN A 341 15.36 10.57 -2.74
CA ASN A 341 14.63 10.76 -3.99
C ASN A 341 13.79 9.52 -4.30
N PHE A 342 12.49 9.70 -4.50
CA PHE A 342 11.60 8.63 -4.94
C PHE A 342 11.18 8.84 -6.39
N ILE A 343 11.40 7.83 -7.24
CA ILE A 343 11.07 7.85 -8.66
C ILE A 343 10.01 6.79 -8.92
N TYR A 344 8.81 7.25 -9.26
CA TYR A 344 7.66 6.39 -9.49
C TYR A 344 7.50 6.00 -10.95
N LEU A 345 7.38 4.68 -11.21
CA LEU A 345 7.08 4.07 -12.49
C LEU A 345 6.08 2.92 -12.29
N ARG A 346 5.12 2.73 -13.19
CA ARG A 346 4.09 1.69 -13.05
C ARG A 346 4.62 0.27 -13.28
N SER A 347 5.36 0.07 -14.36
CA SER A 347 5.75 -1.26 -14.82
C SER A 347 7.03 -1.74 -14.17
N PRO A 348 7.08 -2.97 -13.61
CA PRO A 348 8.30 -3.56 -13.05
C PRO A 348 9.47 -3.54 -14.04
N LYS A 349 9.24 -3.89 -15.31
CA LYS A 349 10.26 -3.85 -16.36
C LYS A 349 10.80 -2.45 -16.58
N LYS A 350 9.93 -1.41 -16.56
CA LYS A 350 10.37 -0.01 -16.70
C LYS A 350 11.12 0.49 -15.46
N VAL A 351 10.78 -0.01 -14.28
CA VAL A 351 11.52 0.25 -13.03
C VAL A 351 12.96 -0.25 -13.17
N GLU A 352 13.17 -1.50 -13.58
CA GLU A 352 14.52 -2.07 -13.78
C GLU A 352 15.30 -1.32 -14.87
N GLU A 353 14.64 -1.02 -16.00
CA GLU A 353 15.26 -0.34 -17.12
C GLU A 353 15.68 1.09 -16.78
N PHE A 354 14.82 1.84 -16.10
CA PHE A 354 15.12 3.18 -15.63
C PHE A 354 16.28 3.15 -14.63
N SER A 355 16.23 2.25 -13.66
CA SER A 355 17.28 2.08 -12.66
C SER A 355 18.64 1.79 -13.30
N LYS A 356 18.67 0.94 -14.34
CA LYS A 356 19.89 0.66 -15.10
C LYS A 356 20.43 1.94 -15.77
N ARG A 357 19.60 2.69 -16.46
CA ARG A 357 19.99 3.92 -17.16
C ARG A 357 20.45 5.01 -16.20
N LEU A 358 19.77 5.16 -15.06
CA LEU A 358 20.16 6.11 -14.02
C LEU A 358 21.48 5.70 -13.36
N CYS A 359 21.66 4.42 -13.03
CA CYS A 359 22.87 3.88 -12.43
C CYS A 359 24.14 4.20 -13.26
N HIS A 360 24.04 4.15 -14.60
CA HIS A 360 25.19 4.48 -15.46
C HIS A 360 25.65 5.95 -15.33
N ARG A 361 24.81 6.83 -14.80
CA ARG A 361 25.04 8.27 -14.65
C ARG A 361 25.43 8.69 -13.24
N LEU A 362 25.38 7.76 -12.28
CA LEU A 362 25.73 8.00 -10.88
C LEU A 362 27.17 7.59 -10.60
N GLY A 363 27.83 8.34 -9.73
CA GLY A 363 29.18 8.04 -9.21
C GLY A 363 29.18 6.89 -8.21
N LEU A 364 30.33 6.29 -7.98
CA LEU A 364 30.53 5.28 -6.95
C LEU A 364 30.58 5.93 -5.55
N ASN A 365 30.05 5.22 -4.56
CA ASN A 365 30.17 5.57 -3.14
C ASN A 365 30.79 4.37 -2.40
N GLU A 366 32.03 4.52 -1.98
CA GLU A 366 32.80 3.46 -1.32
C GLU A 366 32.21 3.01 0.01
N LYS A 367 31.51 3.90 0.72
CA LYS A 367 30.83 3.58 1.99
C LYS A 367 29.80 2.45 1.86
N LEU A 368 29.23 2.27 0.67
CA LEU A 368 28.22 1.26 0.38
C LEU A 368 28.79 -0.08 -0.13
N ALA A 369 30.12 -0.19 -0.23
CA ALA A 369 30.77 -1.42 -0.73
C ALA A 369 30.47 -2.65 0.17
N SER A 370 30.47 -2.48 1.49
CA SER A 370 30.17 -3.54 2.44
C SER A 370 28.72 -4.06 2.27
N LEU A 371 27.76 -3.16 2.08
CA LEU A 371 26.36 -3.52 1.86
C LEU A 371 26.19 -4.25 0.52
N SER A 372 26.86 -3.81 -0.53
CA SER A 372 26.88 -4.52 -1.81
C SER A 372 27.42 -5.94 -1.68
N LYS A 373 28.46 -6.13 -0.87
CA LYS A 373 29.03 -7.47 -0.60
C LYS A 373 28.03 -8.37 0.12
N ILE A 374 27.33 -7.86 1.13
CA ILE A 374 26.27 -8.61 1.84
C ILE A 374 25.20 -9.12 0.85
N LEU A 375 24.76 -8.30 -0.09
CA LEU A 375 23.80 -8.71 -1.11
C LEU A 375 24.37 -9.77 -2.06
N SER A 376 25.60 -9.60 -2.51
CA SER A 376 26.28 -10.56 -3.38
C SER A 376 26.45 -11.93 -2.72
N ASP A 377 26.82 -11.94 -1.44
CA ASP A 377 27.10 -13.16 -0.69
C ASP A 377 25.82 -13.95 -0.37
N ASN A 378 24.73 -13.25 -0.03
CA ASN A 378 23.49 -13.88 0.40
C ASN A 378 22.46 -14.12 -0.72
N LEU A 379 22.52 -13.34 -1.83
CA LEU A 379 21.58 -13.47 -2.95
C LEU A 379 22.24 -14.04 -4.19
N HIS A 380 22.93 -13.21 -4.94
CA HIS A 380 23.68 -13.57 -6.14
C HIS A 380 24.51 -12.38 -6.63
N GLU A 381 25.74 -12.63 -7.11
CA GLU A 381 26.63 -11.60 -7.65
C GLU A 381 26.03 -10.79 -8.81
N ASP A 382 25.20 -11.46 -9.65
CA ASP A 382 24.52 -10.88 -10.81
C ASP A 382 23.21 -10.16 -10.48
N PHE A 383 22.80 -10.03 -9.21
CA PHE A 383 21.63 -9.25 -8.85
C PHE A 383 21.89 -7.75 -9.10
N TYR A 384 20.98 -7.08 -9.79
CA TYR A 384 21.20 -5.68 -10.20
C TYR A 384 21.50 -4.74 -9.04
N CYS A 385 20.83 -4.89 -7.90
CA CYS A 385 21.05 -4.04 -6.74
C CYS A 385 22.46 -4.17 -6.16
N VAL A 386 23.22 -5.25 -6.43
CA VAL A 386 24.63 -5.38 -6.01
C VAL A 386 25.48 -4.24 -6.59
N ASP A 387 25.26 -3.89 -7.86
CA ASP A 387 25.98 -2.77 -8.48
C ASP A 387 25.31 -1.42 -8.18
N TYR A 388 23.98 -1.39 -8.13
CA TYR A 388 23.23 -0.14 -7.97
C TYR A 388 23.43 0.46 -6.58
N ILE A 389 23.47 -0.36 -5.54
CA ILE A 389 23.72 0.08 -4.17
C ILE A 389 25.07 0.79 -4.04
N LYS A 390 26.15 0.33 -4.73
CA LYS A 390 27.43 1.02 -4.75
C LYS A 390 27.35 2.48 -5.22
N LYS A 391 26.23 2.85 -5.85
CA LYS A 391 25.96 4.19 -6.38
C LYS A 391 24.79 4.89 -5.66
N GLY A 392 24.37 4.36 -4.52
CA GLY A 392 23.28 4.90 -3.72
C GLY A 392 21.90 4.76 -4.36
N LEU A 393 21.69 3.74 -5.20
CA LEU A 393 20.45 3.46 -5.91
C LEU A 393 19.90 2.09 -5.54
N ILE A 394 18.62 2.01 -5.24
CA ILE A 394 17.86 0.77 -5.13
C ILE A 394 16.58 0.82 -5.98
N TYR A 395 16.03 -0.34 -6.30
CA TYR A 395 14.75 -0.43 -6.97
C TYR A 395 13.84 -1.49 -6.32
N LEU A 396 12.52 -1.25 -6.37
CA LEU A 396 11.51 -2.12 -5.78
C LEU A 396 10.31 -2.30 -6.73
N HIS A 397 9.85 -3.54 -6.85
CA HIS A 397 8.61 -3.88 -7.56
C HIS A 397 8.06 -5.23 -7.10
N GLY A 398 6.81 -5.56 -7.45
CA GLY A 398 6.12 -6.76 -7.01
C GLY A 398 6.77 -8.10 -7.41
N GLY A 399 7.69 -8.11 -8.37
CA GLY A 399 8.43 -9.33 -8.76
C GLY A 399 9.67 -9.63 -7.91
N ILE A 400 10.00 -8.78 -6.92
CA ILE A 400 11.10 -9.03 -5.99
C ILE A 400 10.57 -9.86 -4.80
N PRO A 401 11.25 -10.93 -4.37
CA PRO A 401 10.89 -11.68 -3.17
C PRO A 401 10.77 -10.81 -1.93
N ASP A 402 9.75 -11.07 -1.09
CA ASP A 402 9.38 -10.23 0.05
C ASP A 402 10.57 -9.95 0.99
N LEU A 403 11.38 -10.97 1.30
CA LEU A 403 12.55 -10.83 2.18
C LEU A 403 13.59 -9.82 1.64
N ILE A 404 13.83 -9.83 0.32
CA ILE A 404 14.76 -8.89 -0.32
C ILE A 404 14.16 -7.48 -0.30
N LYS A 405 12.87 -7.38 -0.57
CA LYS A 405 12.13 -6.12 -0.54
C LYS A 405 12.23 -5.49 0.85
N ASP A 406 11.88 -6.23 1.92
CA ASP A 406 11.93 -5.76 3.30
C ASP A 406 13.35 -5.30 3.70
N PHE A 407 14.38 -6.04 3.26
CA PHE A 407 15.78 -5.65 3.50
C PHE A 407 16.16 -4.34 2.78
N LEU A 408 15.79 -4.19 1.51
CA LEU A 408 16.10 -2.97 0.74
C LEU A 408 15.32 -1.77 1.27
N GLU A 409 14.07 -1.96 1.70
CA GLU A 409 13.23 -0.95 2.34
C GLU A 409 13.89 -0.45 3.64
N TYR A 410 14.27 -1.37 4.51
CA TYR A 410 14.97 -1.04 5.76
C TYR A 410 16.29 -0.30 5.49
N LYS A 411 17.06 -0.73 4.48
CA LYS A 411 18.31 -0.06 4.11
C LYS A 411 18.09 1.33 3.49
N PHE A 412 17.03 1.54 2.73
CA PHE A 412 16.69 2.88 2.26
C PHE A 412 16.36 3.83 3.41
N GLU A 413 15.68 3.32 4.44
CA GLU A 413 15.34 4.11 5.62
C GLU A 413 16.58 4.47 6.46
N THR A 414 17.48 3.51 6.71
CA THR A 414 18.56 3.64 7.69
C THR A 414 19.87 4.16 7.12
N GLU A 415 20.15 3.94 5.82
CA GLU A 415 21.41 4.32 5.19
C GLU A 415 21.27 5.67 4.46
N ALA A 416 21.88 6.72 5.00
CA ALA A 416 21.84 8.07 4.41
C ALA A 416 22.41 8.14 2.99
N ASP A 417 23.43 7.34 2.70
CA ASP A 417 24.11 7.31 1.40
C ASP A 417 23.29 6.64 0.28
N ILE A 418 22.20 5.92 0.59
CA ILE A 418 21.24 5.43 -0.41
C ILE A 418 20.26 6.54 -0.71
N LYS A 419 20.49 7.25 -1.84
CA LYS A 419 19.77 8.47 -2.21
C LYS A 419 18.57 8.25 -3.12
N TYR A 420 18.55 7.18 -3.92
CA TYR A 420 17.55 6.96 -4.95
C TYR A 420 16.79 5.66 -4.73
N LEU A 421 15.47 5.77 -4.71
CA LEU A 421 14.53 4.65 -4.75
C LEU A 421 13.71 4.75 -6.04
N VAL A 422 13.79 3.74 -6.90
CA VAL A 422 12.95 3.61 -8.09
C VAL A 422 11.94 2.51 -7.85
N ALA A 423 10.63 2.81 -7.85
CA ALA A 423 9.64 1.79 -7.56
C ALA A 423 8.28 2.01 -8.24
N ASN A 424 7.46 0.96 -8.21
CA ASN A 424 6.07 1.02 -8.65
C ASN A 424 5.09 1.12 -7.46
N SER A 425 3.80 0.86 -7.70
CA SER A 425 2.72 0.96 -6.70
C SER A 425 2.90 0.08 -5.45
N VAL A 426 3.78 -0.90 -5.47
CA VAL A 426 4.09 -1.75 -4.29
C VAL A 426 4.54 -0.91 -3.09
N VAL A 427 5.18 0.24 -3.34
CA VAL A 427 5.62 1.18 -2.30
C VAL A 427 4.48 2.11 -1.82
N LEU A 428 3.33 2.14 -2.53
CA LEU A 428 2.18 2.99 -2.17
C LEU A 428 1.44 2.49 -0.91
N GLU A 429 1.59 1.23 -0.55
CA GLU A 429 0.86 0.62 0.56
C GLU A 429 1.73 0.61 1.83
N GLY A 430 1.65 1.68 2.62
CA GLY A 430 1.94 1.61 4.06
C GLY A 430 3.37 1.84 4.53
N ILE A 431 4.38 2.00 3.68
CA ILE A 431 5.77 2.10 4.14
C ILE A 431 6.16 3.52 4.53
N ASN A 432 6.89 3.64 5.64
CA ASN A 432 7.38 4.91 6.19
C ASN A 432 8.76 5.26 5.65
N PHE A 433 8.87 5.71 4.37
CA PHE A 433 10.14 6.17 3.84
C PHE A 433 10.40 7.66 4.10
N PRO A 434 11.65 8.05 4.35
CA PRO A 434 12.07 9.45 4.47
C PRO A 434 12.22 10.10 3.07
N ILE A 435 11.11 10.26 2.34
CA ILE A 435 11.11 10.82 0.98
C ILE A 435 11.09 12.32 1.05
N GLU A 436 12.09 12.99 0.43
CA GLU A 436 12.17 14.45 0.36
C GLU A 436 11.72 15.02 -0.98
N VAL A 437 11.81 14.25 -2.06
CA VAL A 437 11.33 14.65 -3.39
C VAL A 437 10.74 13.45 -4.15
N LEU A 438 9.70 13.72 -4.92
CA LEU A 438 8.99 12.73 -5.73
C LEU A 438 9.07 13.07 -7.21
N PHE A 439 9.53 12.11 -8.02
CA PHE A 439 9.52 12.18 -9.49
C PHE A 439 8.52 11.16 -10.04
N ILE A 440 7.52 11.60 -10.79
CA ILE A 440 6.48 10.76 -11.39
C ILE A 440 6.75 10.67 -12.89
N LEU A 441 7.18 9.50 -13.36
CA LEU A 441 7.48 9.25 -14.77
C LEU A 441 6.36 8.52 -15.50
N ASN A 442 5.35 8.04 -14.80
CA ASN A 442 4.21 7.36 -15.41
C ASN A 442 2.92 7.60 -14.62
N THR A 443 1.87 7.99 -15.32
CA THR A 443 0.56 8.30 -14.72
C THR A 443 -0.55 7.33 -15.12
N THR A 444 -0.20 6.24 -15.82
CA THR A 444 -1.16 5.18 -16.18
C THR A 444 -1.74 4.56 -14.92
N ASP A 445 -3.07 4.46 -14.88
CA ASP A 445 -3.85 3.93 -13.75
C ASP A 445 -3.60 4.63 -12.39
N LEU A 446 -2.84 5.73 -12.40
CA LEU A 446 -2.67 6.55 -11.21
C LEU A 446 -3.92 7.43 -11.05
N ARG A 447 -4.94 6.87 -10.38
CA ARG A 447 -6.17 7.62 -10.02
C ARG A 447 -5.80 8.74 -9.04
N ILE A 448 -6.65 9.76 -8.94
CA ILE A 448 -6.41 10.94 -8.09
C ILE A 448 -6.12 10.56 -6.62
N LYS A 449 -6.82 9.57 -6.07
CA LYS A 449 -6.61 9.05 -4.71
C LYS A 449 -5.18 8.51 -4.52
N ASN A 450 -4.72 7.69 -5.45
CA ASN A 450 -3.36 7.12 -5.40
C ASN A 450 -2.30 8.20 -5.55
N LEU A 451 -2.55 9.22 -6.37
CA LEU A 451 -1.66 10.36 -6.55
C LEU A 451 -1.56 11.19 -5.26
N ILE A 452 -2.68 11.51 -4.62
CA ILE A 452 -2.72 12.23 -3.33
C ILE A 452 -2.00 11.43 -2.24
N ASN A 453 -2.22 10.10 -2.16
CA ASN A 453 -1.53 9.23 -1.22
C ASN A 453 0.00 9.25 -1.44
N LEU A 454 0.43 9.17 -2.70
CA LEU A 454 1.84 9.22 -3.07
C LEU A 454 2.49 10.55 -2.67
N ILE A 455 1.85 11.67 -2.99
CA ILE A 455 2.30 13.02 -2.64
C ILE A 455 2.34 13.20 -1.11
N GLY A 456 1.35 12.68 -0.40
CA GLY A 456 1.27 12.75 1.06
C GLY A 456 2.45 12.10 1.80
N ARG A 457 3.20 11.21 1.14
CA ARG A 457 4.38 10.53 1.70
C ARG A 457 5.65 11.36 1.66
N VAL A 458 5.69 12.43 0.83
CA VAL A 458 6.85 13.32 0.74
C VAL A 458 6.89 14.24 1.95
N ASN A 459 8.05 14.40 2.56
CA ASN A 459 8.30 15.24 3.73
C ASN A 459 7.26 14.94 4.86
N ARG A 460 7.42 13.84 5.56
CA ARG A 460 6.51 13.50 6.66
C ARG A 460 6.59 14.53 7.79
N LEU A 461 5.49 14.75 8.49
CA LEU A 461 5.41 15.80 9.52
C LEU A 461 6.41 15.59 10.67
N ASN A 462 6.71 14.34 11.03
CA ASN A 462 7.75 14.04 12.00
C ASN A 462 9.17 14.43 11.53
N GLU A 463 9.42 14.44 10.22
CA GLU A 463 10.69 14.91 9.64
C GLU A 463 10.71 16.44 9.50
N VAL A 464 9.54 17.04 9.18
CA VAL A 464 9.40 18.51 9.09
C VAL A 464 9.70 19.16 10.44
N PHE A 465 9.14 18.61 11.53
CA PHE A 465 9.24 19.16 12.88
C PHE A 465 10.28 18.43 13.76
N SER A 466 11.26 17.75 13.14
CA SER A 466 12.36 17.13 13.86
C SER A 466 13.35 18.21 14.36
N ASN A 467 14.06 17.90 15.45
CA ASN A 467 15.08 18.80 16.00
C ASN A 467 16.23 19.07 15.03
N ASP A 468 16.50 18.13 14.13
CA ASP A 468 17.58 18.22 13.13
C ASP A 468 17.21 19.11 11.94
N ASN A 469 15.96 19.58 11.87
CA ASN A 469 15.50 20.47 10.80
C ASN A 469 15.58 21.92 11.27
N ASP A 470 16.14 22.81 10.44
CA ASP A 470 16.35 24.20 10.79
C ASP A 470 15.39 25.17 10.10
N ASP A 471 14.56 24.69 9.20
CA ASP A 471 13.61 25.52 8.44
C ASP A 471 12.29 24.80 8.15
N LEU A 472 11.31 25.54 7.65
CA LEU A 472 10.00 25.06 7.27
C LEU A 472 9.87 24.69 5.77
N LEU A 473 10.99 24.61 5.02
CA LEU A 473 10.97 24.31 3.58
C LEU A 473 10.31 22.95 3.28
N LYS A 474 10.42 22.00 4.20
CA LYS A 474 9.78 20.67 4.08
C LYS A 474 8.24 20.71 4.15
N LEU A 475 7.62 21.82 4.60
CA LEU A 475 6.17 22.04 4.46
C LEU A 475 5.73 22.17 3.00
N ASN A 476 6.69 22.41 2.11
CA ASN A 476 6.51 22.55 0.67
C ASN A 476 7.11 21.32 -0.07
N PRO A 477 6.46 20.16 -0.08
CA PRO A 477 6.95 18.98 -0.77
C PRO A 477 7.13 19.22 -2.27
N ASN A 478 8.28 18.84 -2.83
CA ASN A 478 8.55 18.96 -4.26
C ASN A 478 8.08 17.72 -5.01
N VAL A 479 7.15 17.92 -5.96
CA VAL A 479 6.57 16.86 -6.79
C VAL A 479 6.80 17.18 -8.26
N HIS A 480 7.57 16.34 -8.93
CA HIS A 480 7.98 16.52 -10.32
C HIS A 480 7.25 15.53 -11.23
N PHE A 481 6.49 16.06 -12.17
CA PHE A 481 5.88 15.31 -13.26
C PHE A 481 6.85 15.32 -14.44
N VAL A 482 7.46 14.17 -14.72
CA VAL A 482 8.51 14.06 -15.74
C VAL A 482 7.91 13.44 -16.98
N ASN A 483 7.63 14.26 -17.99
CA ASN A 483 7.03 13.81 -19.24
C ASN A 483 8.13 13.27 -20.18
N ASP A 484 8.09 11.96 -20.40
CA ASP A 484 8.96 11.23 -21.32
C ASP A 484 8.11 10.16 -22.02
N THR A 485 8.07 10.20 -23.35
CA THR A 485 7.22 9.33 -24.17
C THR A 485 7.58 7.86 -24.01
N TYR A 486 8.84 7.54 -23.75
CA TYR A 486 9.29 6.17 -23.52
C TYR A 486 8.73 5.56 -22.23
N PHE A 487 8.68 6.33 -21.13
CA PHE A 487 8.20 5.84 -19.83
C PHE A 487 6.70 6.05 -19.64
N ASN A 488 6.13 7.15 -20.11
CA ASN A 488 4.72 7.49 -19.92
C ASN A 488 3.79 7.04 -21.06
N GLY A 489 4.32 6.91 -22.28
CA GLY A 489 3.55 6.60 -23.51
C GLY A 489 3.17 7.83 -24.33
N LYS A 490 3.04 7.64 -25.66
CA LYS A 490 2.95 8.73 -26.65
C LYS A 490 1.76 9.69 -26.50
N ASN A 491 0.64 9.26 -25.91
CA ASN A 491 -0.61 10.04 -25.88
C ASN A 491 -1.02 10.46 -24.44
N ARG A 492 -0.07 10.60 -23.53
CA ARG A 492 -0.37 10.88 -22.13
C ARG A 492 0.33 12.15 -21.69
N ASP A 493 -0.49 13.14 -21.38
CA ASP A 493 -0.03 14.43 -20.89
C ASP A 493 -0.01 14.46 -19.35
N MET A 494 1.13 14.75 -18.78
CA MET A 494 1.33 14.94 -17.34
C MET A 494 0.55 16.16 -16.82
N TYR A 495 0.37 17.19 -17.64
CA TYR A 495 -0.38 18.38 -17.29
C TYR A 495 -1.83 18.08 -16.90
N HIS A 496 -2.49 17.14 -17.61
CA HIS A 496 -3.83 16.69 -17.23
C HIS A 496 -3.90 16.10 -15.82
N LYS A 497 -2.86 15.39 -15.39
CA LYS A 497 -2.80 14.83 -14.03
C LYS A 497 -2.56 15.91 -12.97
N MET A 498 -1.74 16.93 -13.27
CA MET A 498 -1.57 18.08 -12.39
C MET A 498 -2.87 18.86 -12.22
N LYS A 499 -3.64 19.01 -13.29
CA LYS A 499 -4.96 19.65 -13.22
C LYS A 499 -5.93 18.97 -12.25
N LEU A 500 -5.85 17.67 -12.07
CA LEU A 500 -6.68 16.96 -11.08
C LEU A 500 -6.38 17.38 -9.63
N LEU A 501 -5.18 17.92 -9.37
CA LEU A 501 -4.76 18.38 -8.05
C LEU A 501 -5.25 19.79 -7.69
N LYS A 502 -5.98 20.48 -8.60
CA LYS A 502 -6.60 21.80 -8.31
C LYS A 502 -7.60 21.73 -7.17
N SER A 503 -8.39 20.65 -7.14
CA SER A 503 -9.34 20.40 -6.06
C SER A 503 -8.79 19.33 -5.13
N SER A 504 -8.86 19.58 -3.84
CA SER A 504 -8.65 18.55 -2.82
C SER A 504 -9.87 17.63 -2.65
N LEU A 505 -10.95 17.91 -3.38
CA LEU A 505 -12.19 17.15 -3.35
C LEU A 505 -12.12 16.03 -4.41
N PHE A 506 -12.38 14.82 -3.98
CA PHE A 506 -12.59 13.65 -4.84
C PHE A 506 -13.87 12.94 -4.39
N GLU A 507 -14.56 12.33 -5.32
CA GLU A 507 -15.72 11.51 -5.04
C GLU A 507 -15.29 10.08 -4.69
N ASP A 508 -16.00 9.46 -3.74
CA ASP A 508 -15.79 8.06 -3.45
C ASP A 508 -16.40 7.21 -4.58
N SER A 509 -15.59 6.33 -5.15
CA SER A 509 -16.06 5.32 -6.10
C SER A 509 -16.19 4.00 -5.34
N VAL A 510 -17.39 3.54 -5.12
CA VAL A 510 -17.68 2.25 -4.50
C VAL A 510 -17.94 1.24 -5.60
N GLU A 511 -17.04 0.26 -5.72
CA GLU A 511 -17.09 -0.79 -6.74
C GLU A 511 -17.23 -2.19 -6.11
N ASN A 512 -17.04 -2.32 -4.78
CA ASN A 512 -17.10 -3.59 -4.06
C ASN A 512 -18.53 -4.16 -4.03
N PRO A 513 -18.78 -5.36 -4.55
CA PRO A 513 -20.11 -5.98 -4.54
C PRO A 513 -20.72 -6.13 -3.13
N ALA A 514 -19.89 -6.35 -2.12
CA ALA A 514 -20.35 -6.49 -0.73
C ALA A 514 -20.96 -5.18 -0.16
N LEU A 515 -20.57 -4.02 -0.69
CA LEU A 515 -21.09 -2.70 -0.29
C LEU A 515 -22.22 -2.22 -1.19
N LEU A 516 -22.23 -2.57 -2.48
CA LEU A 516 -23.14 -2.02 -3.49
C LEU A 516 -24.62 -2.27 -3.18
N ASN A 517 -24.98 -3.43 -2.64
CA ASN A 517 -26.36 -3.75 -2.34
C ASN A 517 -26.94 -2.87 -1.23
N THR A 518 -26.14 -2.57 -0.21
CA THR A 518 -26.54 -1.68 0.89
C THR A 518 -26.76 -0.26 0.41
N ILE A 519 -25.94 0.20 -0.54
CA ILE A 519 -26.01 1.54 -1.13
C ILE A 519 -27.18 1.63 -2.13
N ASN A 520 -27.43 0.61 -2.95
CA ASN A 520 -28.55 0.59 -3.91
C ASN A 520 -29.93 0.64 -3.24
N ASP A 521 -30.09 -0.03 -2.10
CA ASP A 521 -31.34 0.04 -1.33
C ASP A 521 -31.60 1.44 -0.75
N GLN A 522 -30.56 2.22 -0.50
CA GLN A 522 -30.66 3.61 -0.04
C GLN A 522 -30.82 4.62 -1.20
N LEU A 523 -30.19 4.35 -2.36
CA LEU A 523 -30.29 5.24 -3.55
C LEU A 523 -31.71 5.26 -4.15
N LYS A 524 -32.49 4.20 -3.99
CA LYS A 524 -33.94 4.22 -4.33
C LYS A 524 -34.71 5.27 -3.55
N ASN A 525 -34.14 5.79 -2.47
CA ASN A 525 -34.80 6.74 -1.56
C ASN A 525 -34.26 8.18 -1.53
N LYS A 526 -33.08 8.50 -2.09
CA LYS A 526 -32.55 9.91 -2.14
C LYS A 526 -31.43 10.08 -3.16
N ASN A 527 -31.38 11.25 -3.81
CA ASN A 527 -30.25 11.76 -4.60
C ASN A 527 -29.01 11.96 -3.69
N THR A 528 -28.14 10.96 -3.60
CA THR A 528 -26.85 11.06 -2.91
C THR A 528 -25.73 11.12 -3.96
N GLY A 529 -24.78 12.04 -3.79
CA GLY A 529 -23.65 12.26 -4.72
C GLY A 529 -22.59 11.17 -4.73
N ILE A 530 -22.99 9.89 -4.64
CA ILE A 530 -22.10 8.72 -4.71
C ILE A 530 -22.17 8.17 -6.12
N ASN A 531 -21.06 8.22 -6.86
CA ASN A 531 -20.95 7.58 -8.17
C ASN A 531 -20.80 6.05 -7.98
N VAL A 532 -21.88 5.33 -8.22
CA VAL A 532 -21.90 3.88 -8.32
C VAL A 532 -21.58 3.51 -9.77
N VAL A 533 -20.41 2.93 -10.02
CA VAL A 533 -20.07 2.36 -11.31
C VAL A 533 -20.82 1.02 -11.43
N GLN A 534 -21.97 1.04 -12.05
CA GLN A 534 -22.68 -0.18 -12.44
C GLN A 534 -21.95 -0.81 -13.62
N ASP A 535 -21.21 -1.86 -13.37
CA ASP A 535 -20.88 -2.83 -14.40
C ASP A 535 -22.14 -3.67 -14.69
N ASN A 536 -22.40 -4.00 -15.94
CA ASN A 536 -23.65 -4.61 -16.45
C ASN A 536 -23.94 -6.05 -15.94
N SER A 537 -23.48 -6.41 -14.74
CA SER A 537 -23.62 -7.75 -14.14
C SER A 537 -24.39 -7.71 -12.81
N THR A 538 -25.63 -7.21 -12.83
CA THR A 538 -26.51 -7.22 -11.65
C THR A 538 -26.77 -8.62 -11.11
N GLU A 539 -26.75 -9.66 -11.93
CA GLU A 539 -26.87 -11.08 -11.54
C GLU A 539 -25.69 -11.57 -10.69
N ASN A 540 -24.46 -11.06 -10.96
CA ASN A 540 -23.27 -11.47 -10.19
C ASN A 540 -23.19 -10.84 -8.78
N ILE A 541 -23.86 -9.71 -8.54
CA ILE A 541 -23.81 -8.99 -7.26
C ILE A 541 -24.69 -9.67 -6.21
N SER A 542 -25.89 -10.13 -6.59
CA SER A 542 -26.78 -10.90 -5.70
C SER A 542 -26.12 -12.22 -5.28
N THR A 543 -25.47 -12.90 -6.21
CA THR A 543 -24.79 -14.18 -5.97
C THR A 543 -23.60 -14.04 -5.00
N VAL A 544 -22.83 -12.98 -5.07
CA VAL A 544 -21.71 -12.74 -4.14
C VAL A 544 -22.23 -12.50 -2.72
N ARG A 545 -23.31 -11.72 -2.54
CA ARG A 545 -23.88 -11.47 -1.22
C ARG A 545 -24.52 -12.73 -0.63
N GLU A 546 -25.24 -13.49 -1.41
CA GLU A 546 -25.84 -14.77 -0.98
C GLU A 546 -24.77 -15.77 -0.50
N LEU A 547 -23.63 -15.86 -1.20
CA LEU A 547 -22.49 -16.65 -0.78
C LEU A 547 -21.85 -16.11 0.51
N GLU A 548 -21.73 -14.79 0.65
CA GLU A 548 -21.23 -14.18 1.87
C GLU A 548 -22.15 -14.40 3.07
N ASP A 549 -23.46 -14.26 2.86
CA ASP A 549 -24.46 -14.52 3.90
C ASP A 549 -24.47 -16.00 4.29
N PHE A 550 -24.39 -16.92 3.33
CA PHE A 550 -24.22 -18.34 3.59
C PHE A 550 -22.99 -18.61 4.47
N LEU A 551 -21.83 -18.03 4.15
CA LEU A 551 -20.59 -18.23 4.91
C LEU A 551 -20.66 -17.66 6.34
N ILE A 552 -21.43 -16.60 6.55
CA ILE A 552 -21.56 -15.93 7.85
C ILE A 552 -22.61 -16.61 8.70
N TYR A 553 -23.82 -16.81 8.16
CA TYR A 553 -24.99 -17.30 8.92
C TYR A 553 -25.02 -18.82 9.08
N ASP A 554 -24.38 -19.57 8.20
CA ASP A 554 -24.35 -21.04 8.25
C ASP A 554 -23.14 -21.60 9.04
N ASP A 555 -22.47 -20.73 9.83
CA ASP A 555 -21.29 -21.09 10.65
C ASP A 555 -21.58 -22.22 11.66
N GLN A 556 -22.85 -22.55 11.89
CA GLN A 556 -23.31 -23.58 12.83
C GLN A 556 -23.71 -24.92 12.20
N LYS A 557 -23.77 -25.03 10.85
CA LYS A 557 -24.15 -26.25 10.16
C LYS A 557 -22.95 -27.00 9.57
N ASP A 558 -22.95 -28.33 9.74
CA ASP A 558 -21.83 -29.22 9.39
C ASP A 558 -21.73 -29.59 7.90
N ASN A 559 -21.89 -28.65 6.98
CA ASN A 559 -21.54 -28.86 5.56
C ASN A 559 -20.06 -28.49 5.30
N SER A 560 -19.16 -29.29 5.88
CA SER A 560 -17.72 -28.96 5.94
C SER A 560 -17.06 -28.75 4.57
N LEU A 561 -17.34 -29.60 3.57
CA LEU A 561 -16.67 -29.52 2.26
C LEU A 561 -17.10 -28.29 1.46
N LEU A 562 -18.42 -28.08 1.27
CA LEU A 562 -18.97 -26.95 0.49
C LEU A 562 -18.49 -25.61 1.06
N LYS A 563 -18.63 -25.44 2.38
CA LYS A 563 -18.23 -24.23 3.09
C LYS A 563 -16.75 -23.96 2.93
N THR A 564 -15.90 -24.97 3.14
CA THR A 564 -14.46 -24.81 3.04
C THR A 564 -14.03 -24.47 1.61
N ILE A 565 -14.64 -25.05 0.58
CA ILE A 565 -14.37 -24.72 -0.83
C ILE A 565 -14.73 -23.26 -1.13
N ILE A 566 -15.87 -22.78 -0.64
CA ILE A 566 -16.32 -21.39 -0.83
C ILE A 566 -15.42 -20.43 -0.03
N GLU A 567 -15.09 -20.75 1.23
CA GLU A 567 -14.19 -19.94 2.06
C GLU A 567 -12.80 -19.76 1.44
N GLN A 568 -12.27 -20.82 0.83
CA GLN A 568 -10.98 -20.78 0.14
C GLN A 568 -11.07 -20.22 -1.29
N ASP A 569 -12.27 -19.82 -1.75
CA ASP A 569 -12.50 -19.30 -3.10
C ASP A 569 -12.09 -20.27 -4.22
N VAL A 570 -12.21 -21.56 -3.97
CA VAL A 570 -11.86 -22.61 -4.94
C VAL A 570 -13.06 -22.90 -5.87
N HIS A 571 -14.29 -22.58 -5.47
CA HIS A 571 -15.48 -22.71 -6.31
C HIS A 571 -15.36 -21.95 -7.64
N ASN A 572 -14.70 -20.78 -7.63
CA ASN A 572 -14.52 -19.92 -8.80
C ASN A 572 -13.59 -20.49 -9.90
N ILE A 573 -12.83 -21.55 -9.59
CA ILE A 573 -11.95 -22.16 -10.60
C ILE A 573 -12.74 -23.06 -11.60
N TYR A 574 -13.99 -23.42 -11.29
CA TYR A 574 -14.83 -24.30 -12.09
C TYR A 574 -15.89 -23.52 -12.87
N ASN A 575 -16.37 -24.08 -13.99
CA ASN A 575 -17.49 -23.51 -14.76
C ASN A 575 -18.82 -23.82 -14.08
N GLU A 576 -19.06 -25.12 -13.77
CA GLU A 576 -20.28 -25.65 -13.21
C GLU A 576 -20.04 -26.18 -11.80
N PHE A 577 -19.92 -25.27 -10.84
CA PHE A 577 -19.49 -25.64 -9.48
C PHE A 577 -20.46 -26.61 -8.78
N ASN A 578 -21.78 -26.51 -8.99
CA ASN A 578 -22.75 -27.38 -8.34
C ASN A 578 -22.55 -28.86 -8.70
N GLN A 579 -22.30 -29.15 -9.99
CA GLN A 579 -22.01 -30.52 -10.44
C GLN A 579 -20.62 -30.98 -9.95
N VAL A 580 -19.63 -30.09 -9.97
CA VAL A 580 -18.30 -30.38 -9.45
C VAL A 580 -18.33 -30.72 -7.96
N HIS A 581 -19.15 -30.01 -7.17
CA HIS A 581 -19.29 -30.25 -5.74
C HIS A 581 -19.76 -31.70 -5.43
N GLU A 582 -20.73 -32.24 -6.16
CA GLU A 582 -21.18 -33.62 -6.00
C GLU A 582 -20.07 -34.64 -6.28
N ILE A 583 -19.27 -34.38 -7.35
CA ILE A 583 -18.11 -35.21 -7.67
C ILE A 583 -17.06 -35.15 -6.57
N LEU A 584 -16.77 -33.96 -6.04
CA LEU A 584 -15.79 -33.80 -4.96
C LEU A 584 -16.25 -34.46 -3.67
N PHE A 585 -17.56 -34.42 -3.37
CA PHE A 585 -18.13 -35.10 -2.23
C PHE A 585 -17.95 -36.63 -2.35
N GLY A 586 -18.28 -37.21 -3.50
CA GLY A 586 -18.06 -38.63 -3.75
C GLY A 586 -16.59 -39.06 -3.74
N ARG A 587 -15.66 -38.13 -4.14
CA ARG A 587 -14.20 -38.35 -4.00
C ARG A 587 -13.77 -38.32 -2.54
N MET A 588 -14.31 -37.42 -1.73
CA MET A 588 -14.01 -37.33 -0.30
C MET A 588 -14.31 -38.65 0.39
N GLU A 589 -15.54 -39.18 0.23
CA GLU A 589 -15.94 -40.45 0.84
C GLU A 589 -15.03 -41.61 0.40
N ARG A 590 -14.71 -41.69 -0.89
CA ARG A 590 -13.86 -42.74 -1.45
C ARG A 590 -12.42 -42.67 -0.93
N TYR A 591 -11.86 -41.49 -0.82
CA TYR A 591 -10.43 -41.33 -0.47
C TYR A 591 -10.16 -41.40 1.02
N LEU A 592 -11.16 -41.15 1.88
CA LEU A 592 -11.03 -41.33 3.32
C LEU A 592 -10.69 -42.78 3.74
N ILE A 593 -11.04 -43.77 2.92
CA ILE A 593 -10.82 -45.20 3.19
C ILE A 593 -9.81 -45.84 2.23
N SER A 594 -9.19 -45.09 1.35
CA SER A 594 -8.34 -45.61 0.27
C SER A 594 -6.86 -45.72 0.66
N SER A 595 -6.29 -46.93 0.62
CA SER A 595 -4.85 -47.14 0.79
C SER A 595 -4.00 -46.48 -0.32
N PHE A 596 -4.54 -46.39 -1.54
CA PHE A 596 -3.92 -45.66 -2.64
C PHE A 596 -3.70 -44.17 -2.28
N TRP A 597 -4.69 -43.53 -1.65
CA TRP A 597 -4.63 -42.13 -1.25
C TRP A 597 -3.50 -41.85 -0.24
N MET A 598 -3.30 -42.78 0.70
CA MET A 598 -2.27 -42.61 1.74
C MET A 598 -0.84 -42.67 1.18
N GLY A 599 -0.61 -43.32 0.05
CA GLY A 599 0.70 -43.39 -0.62
C GLY A 599 1.03 -42.18 -1.51
N LEU A 600 0.11 -41.26 -1.71
CA LEU A 600 0.30 -40.08 -2.57
C LEU A 600 0.99 -38.94 -1.82
N ASN A 601 1.87 -38.20 -2.50
CA ASN A 601 2.35 -36.91 -1.99
C ASN A 601 1.25 -35.84 -2.12
N ILE A 602 1.39 -34.74 -1.39
CA ILE A 602 0.38 -33.70 -1.28
C ILE A 602 -0.02 -33.07 -2.63
N ILE A 603 0.94 -32.90 -3.55
CA ILE A 603 0.68 -32.33 -4.88
C ILE A 603 -0.13 -33.33 -5.75
N ASP A 604 0.14 -34.63 -5.65
CA ASP A 604 -0.67 -35.64 -6.34
C ASP A 604 -2.06 -35.74 -5.71
N LYS A 605 -2.21 -35.59 -4.36
CA LYS A 605 -3.51 -35.48 -3.69
C LYS A 605 -4.32 -34.32 -4.23
N ILE A 606 -3.73 -33.11 -4.38
CA ILE A 606 -4.41 -31.96 -5.01
C ILE A 606 -4.89 -32.31 -6.42
N TYR A 607 -4.01 -32.95 -7.22
CA TYR A 607 -4.36 -33.32 -8.58
C TYR A 607 -5.53 -34.30 -8.62
N TYR A 608 -5.48 -35.39 -7.88
CA TYR A 608 -6.51 -36.44 -7.89
C TYR A 608 -7.83 -35.95 -7.33
N PHE A 609 -7.81 -35.06 -6.36
CA PHE A 609 -9.04 -34.56 -5.74
C PHE A 609 -9.71 -33.45 -6.55
N PHE A 610 -8.95 -32.43 -6.97
CA PHE A 610 -9.51 -31.20 -7.55
C PHE A 610 -9.39 -31.07 -9.07
N ILE A 611 -8.56 -31.87 -9.75
CA ILE A 611 -8.18 -31.59 -11.15
C ILE A 611 -8.48 -32.76 -12.08
N LYS A 612 -8.19 -33.99 -11.64
CA LYS A 612 -8.27 -35.20 -12.48
C LYS A 612 -9.71 -35.46 -12.93
N ASP A 613 -9.87 -35.88 -14.19
CA ASP A 613 -11.13 -36.41 -14.77
C ASP A 613 -12.32 -35.44 -14.69
N PHE A 614 -12.10 -34.14 -14.81
CA PHE A 614 -13.15 -33.20 -15.13
C PHE A 614 -13.29 -33.05 -16.64
N ASP A 615 -14.41 -33.50 -17.20
CA ASP A 615 -14.74 -33.43 -18.61
C ASP A 615 -14.89 -32.01 -19.14
N TYR A 616 -15.00 -31.86 -20.47
CA TYR A 616 -14.90 -30.59 -21.17
C TYR A 616 -15.90 -29.53 -20.70
N ASP A 617 -17.08 -29.93 -20.23
CA ASP A 617 -18.15 -29.02 -19.76
C ASP A 617 -17.98 -28.60 -18.28
N LEU A 618 -17.29 -29.41 -17.47
CA LEU A 618 -16.96 -29.12 -16.07
C LEU A 618 -15.56 -28.47 -15.89
N LYS A 619 -15.01 -27.95 -16.96
CA LYS A 619 -13.63 -27.46 -17.04
C LYS A 619 -13.25 -26.46 -15.95
N ILE A 620 -12.05 -26.66 -15.47
CA ILE A 620 -11.32 -25.64 -14.71
C ILE A 620 -11.07 -24.44 -15.62
N LYS A 621 -11.64 -23.26 -15.29
CA LYS A 621 -11.42 -21.99 -15.99
C LYS A 621 -9.96 -21.57 -15.97
N SER A 622 -9.25 -21.86 -14.88
CA SER A 622 -7.91 -21.39 -14.64
C SER A 622 -6.87 -22.32 -15.25
N LYS A 623 -6.29 -21.91 -16.38
CA LYS A 623 -5.22 -22.64 -17.07
C LYS A 623 -3.98 -22.92 -16.21
N LYS A 624 -3.76 -22.14 -15.14
CA LYS A 624 -2.62 -22.33 -14.23
C LYS A 624 -2.67 -23.67 -13.46
N PHE A 625 -3.86 -24.24 -13.25
CA PHE A 625 -4.01 -25.53 -12.57
C PHE A 625 -3.97 -26.71 -13.55
N LEU A 626 -4.36 -26.53 -14.82
CA LEU A 626 -4.32 -27.59 -15.83
C LEU A 626 -2.90 -28.15 -16.08
N ARG A 627 -1.85 -27.40 -15.73
CA ARG A 627 -0.45 -27.87 -15.79
C ARG A 627 -0.17 -29.10 -14.91
N PHE A 628 -1.00 -29.34 -13.88
CA PHE A 628 -0.88 -30.52 -13.01
C PHE A 628 -1.31 -31.83 -13.69
N ASN A 629 -1.94 -31.80 -14.84
CA ASN A 629 -2.16 -33.00 -15.67
C ASN A 629 -0.85 -33.67 -16.06
N TYR A 630 0.25 -32.91 -16.13
CA TYR A 630 1.58 -33.45 -16.46
C TYR A 630 2.31 -33.96 -15.20
N LYS A 631 2.68 -35.23 -15.17
CA LYS A 631 3.42 -35.87 -14.06
C LYS A 631 4.71 -35.12 -13.69
N ASN A 632 5.46 -34.64 -14.70
CA ASN A 632 6.69 -33.89 -14.47
C ASN A 632 6.45 -32.55 -13.74
N THR A 633 5.33 -31.89 -14.00
CA THR A 633 4.96 -30.66 -13.29
C THR A 633 4.64 -30.95 -11.82
N ARG A 634 3.92 -32.03 -11.53
CA ARG A 634 3.62 -32.43 -10.15
C ARG A 634 4.90 -32.75 -9.38
N LYS A 635 5.84 -33.51 -10.01
CA LYS A 635 7.17 -33.81 -9.43
C LYS A 635 7.97 -32.50 -9.18
N TYR A 636 7.89 -31.54 -10.10
CA TYR A 636 8.56 -30.24 -9.94
C TYR A 636 8.04 -29.51 -8.70
N TYR A 637 6.71 -29.38 -8.52
CA TYR A 637 6.16 -28.68 -7.37
C TYR A 637 6.37 -29.39 -6.05
N ASN A 638 6.33 -30.71 -6.03
CA ASN A 638 6.68 -31.48 -4.83
C ASN A 638 8.13 -31.18 -4.38
N ASN A 639 9.07 -31.19 -5.32
CA ASN A 639 10.46 -30.81 -5.05
C ASN A 639 10.63 -29.33 -4.75
N PHE A 640 9.80 -28.44 -5.31
CA PHE A 640 9.87 -27.02 -5.07
C PHE A 640 9.43 -26.68 -3.64
N VAL A 641 8.35 -27.26 -3.14
CA VAL A 641 7.89 -27.11 -1.75
C VAL A 641 8.97 -27.55 -0.77
N TYR A 642 9.57 -28.71 -0.99
CA TYR A 642 10.69 -29.19 -0.17
C TYR A 642 11.87 -28.19 -0.18
N ARG A 643 12.29 -27.72 -1.34
CA ARG A 643 13.41 -26.78 -1.48
C ARG A 643 13.11 -25.42 -0.86
N MET A 644 11.87 -24.94 -1.00
CA MET A 644 11.45 -23.64 -0.46
C MET A 644 11.73 -23.50 1.04
N HIS A 645 11.63 -24.61 1.78
CA HIS A 645 11.89 -24.65 3.21
C HIS A 645 13.35 -24.97 3.58
N ASN A 646 14.07 -25.70 2.73
CA ASN A 646 15.36 -26.27 3.09
C ASN A 646 16.58 -25.64 2.38
N LEU A 647 16.38 -24.79 1.38
CA LEU A 647 17.47 -24.17 0.66
C LEU A 647 17.56 -22.66 0.90
N SER A 648 18.79 -22.13 0.90
CA SER A 648 19.01 -20.68 0.89
C SER A 648 18.51 -20.05 -0.41
N LEU A 649 18.19 -18.76 -0.35
CA LEU A 649 17.72 -17.99 -1.50
C LEU A 649 18.73 -18.04 -2.67
N LYS A 650 20.02 -17.94 -2.37
CA LYS A 650 21.12 -18.10 -3.35
C LYS A 650 21.08 -19.46 -4.03
N SER A 651 20.86 -20.53 -3.27
CA SER A 651 20.75 -21.89 -3.82
C SER A 651 19.52 -22.05 -4.73
N HIS A 652 18.39 -21.45 -4.38
CA HIS A 652 17.20 -21.42 -5.22
C HIS A 652 17.45 -20.74 -6.56
N ILE A 653 18.07 -19.55 -6.55
CA ILE A 653 18.40 -18.78 -7.76
C ILE A 653 19.31 -19.65 -8.67
N ASN A 654 20.33 -20.25 -8.09
CA ASN A 654 21.24 -21.12 -8.83
C ASN A 654 20.55 -22.37 -9.44
N HIS A 655 19.57 -22.96 -8.74
CA HIS A 655 18.74 -24.02 -9.29
C HIS A 655 17.91 -23.59 -10.50
N ILE A 656 17.33 -22.40 -10.44
CA ILE A 656 16.55 -21.85 -11.56
C ILE A 656 17.48 -21.54 -12.75
N LEU A 657 18.67 -20.99 -12.51
CA LEU A 657 19.65 -20.74 -13.57
C LEU A 657 20.10 -22.07 -14.26
N LYS A 658 20.39 -23.11 -13.48
CA LYS A 658 20.67 -24.45 -14.01
C LYS A 658 19.50 -25.00 -14.84
N TYR A 659 18.27 -24.75 -14.42
CA TYR A 659 17.08 -25.13 -15.18
C TYR A 659 16.97 -24.34 -16.49
N TYR A 660 17.29 -23.05 -16.53
CA TYR A 660 17.35 -22.29 -17.77
C TYR A 660 18.39 -22.81 -18.72
N ASP A 661 19.59 -23.17 -18.24
CA ASP A 661 20.65 -23.77 -19.05
C ASP A 661 20.23 -25.14 -19.58
N TRP A 662 19.54 -25.95 -18.77
CA TRP A 662 18.98 -27.22 -19.20
C TRP A 662 17.94 -27.06 -20.31
N LEU A 663 17.02 -26.05 -20.16
CA LEU A 663 16.04 -25.74 -21.21
C LEU A 663 16.71 -25.34 -22.53
N GLY A 664 17.76 -24.55 -22.48
CA GLY A 664 18.54 -24.15 -23.66
C GLY A 664 19.13 -25.31 -24.43
N ARG A 665 19.48 -26.41 -23.73
CA ARG A 665 20.04 -27.63 -24.35
C ARG A 665 18.98 -28.63 -24.81
N ASN A 666 17.89 -28.79 -24.04
CA ASN A 666 16.95 -29.89 -24.22
C ASN A 666 15.55 -29.47 -24.71
N ASN A 667 15.19 -28.20 -24.61
CA ASN A 667 13.88 -27.69 -25.04
C ASN A 667 13.97 -26.23 -25.50
N ILE A 668 14.55 -26.03 -26.68
CA ILE A 668 14.79 -24.72 -27.29
C ILE A 668 13.48 -23.95 -27.47
N SER A 669 12.39 -24.62 -27.83
CA SER A 669 11.07 -23.96 -28.02
C SER A 669 10.59 -23.32 -26.72
N LYS A 670 10.64 -24.03 -25.61
CA LYS A 670 10.28 -23.49 -24.28
C LYS A 670 11.28 -22.45 -23.79
N TYR A 671 12.55 -22.59 -24.12
CA TYR A 671 13.60 -21.61 -23.79
C TYR A 671 13.39 -20.27 -24.48
N LYS A 672 13.03 -20.28 -25.75
CA LYS A 672 12.72 -19.08 -26.54
C LYS A 672 11.35 -18.48 -26.21
N LYS A 673 10.45 -19.23 -25.59
CA LYS A 673 9.10 -18.78 -25.20
C LYS A 673 8.82 -19.15 -23.74
N PHE A 674 9.65 -18.62 -22.84
CA PHE A 674 9.54 -18.91 -21.42
C PHE A 674 8.48 -18.02 -20.76
N TYR A 675 7.52 -18.63 -20.07
CA TYR A 675 6.46 -17.87 -19.34
C TYR A 675 7.02 -17.24 -18.07
N ILE A 676 6.84 -15.93 -17.90
CA ILE A 676 7.31 -15.14 -16.75
C ILE A 676 6.19 -14.26 -16.14
N GLY A 677 5.01 -14.24 -16.74
CA GLY A 677 3.90 -13.36 -16.35
C GLY A 677 3.88 -12.02 -17.08
N ALA A 678 2.75 -11.31 -16.98
CA ALA A 678 2.48 -10.10 -17.77
C ALA A 678 3.42 -8.93 -17.49
N GLY A 679 3.92 -8.78 -16.24
CA GLY A 679 4.76 -7.64 -15.85
C GLY A 679 6.13 -7.59 -16.53
N PHE A 680 6.66 -8.73 -16.95
CA PHE A 680 8.00 -8.91 -17.54
C PHE A 680 7.98 -9.48 -18.96
N GLY A 681 6.81 -9.93 -19.43
CA GLY A 681 6.66 -10.52 -20.77
C GLY A 681 7.02 -9.56 -21.90
N GLU A 682 7.61 -10.12 -22.97
CA GLU A 682 7.97 -9.43 -24.21
C GLU A 682 7.25 -10.03 -25.41
N ILE A 683 6.82 -11.27 -25.29
CA ILE A 683 6.19 -12.07 -26.32
C ILE A 683 4.83 -12.55 -25.82
N PRO A 684 3.77 -12.58 -26.65
CA PRO A 684 2.49 -13.14 -26.25
C PRO A 684 2.59 -14.65 -26.03
N TYR A 685 1.76 -15.20 -25.12
CA TYR A 685 1.75 -16.62 -24.81
C TYR A 685 1.34 -17.47 -26.02
N TRP A 686 0.33 -17.02 -26.77
CA TRP A 686 -0.11 -17.62 -28.05
C TRP A 686 -0.58 -16.53 -29.02
N SER A 687 -0.71 -16.90 -30.29
CA SER A 687 -1.29 -16.02 -31.31
C SER A 687 -2.71 -15.61 -30.92
N GLY A 688 -2.97 -14.32 -30.86
CA GLY A 688 -4.27 -13.75 -30.45
C GLY A 688 -4.31 -13.21 -29.01
N ASN A 689 -3.39 -13.55 -28.13
CA ASN A 689 -3.27 -12.94 -26.81
C ASN A 689 -2.53 -11.59 -26.93
N LYS A 690 -3.23 -10.49 -26.63
CA LYS A 690 -2.65 -9.13 -26.66
C LYS A 690 -1.64 -8.87 -25.53
N ASN A 691 -1.64 -9.68 -24.47
CA ASN A 691 -0.76 -9.50 -23.32
C ASN A 691 0.54 -10.29 -23.50
N ASN A 692 1.67 -9.61 -23.47
CA ASN A 692 2.97 -10.23 -23.47
C ASN A 692 3.25 -10.88 -22.13
N THR A 693 3.46 -12.20 -22.09
CA THR A 693 3.64 -12.98 -20.85
C THR A 693 4.86 -13.87 -20.88
N CYS A 694 5.49 -14.03 -22.04
CA CYS A 694 6.67 -14.84 -22.26
C CYS A 694 7.90 -13.97 -22.59
N ILE A 695 9.07 -14.55 -22.43
CA ILE A 695 10.37 -13.98 -22.78
C ILE A 695 11.20 -14.98 -23.58
N ASP A 696 12.13 -14.48 -24.39
CA ASP A 696 13.17 -15.30 -25.02
C ASP A 696 14.42 -15.28 -24.14
N LEU A 697 14.69 -16.38 -23.44
CA LEU A 697 15.86 -16.52 -22.57
C LEU A 697 17.19 -16.58 -23.36
N SER A 698 17.14 -16.94 -24.65
CA SER A 698 18.34 -16.99 -25.50
C SER A 698 18.92 -15.59 -25.78
N LEU A 699 18.06 -14.57 -25.75
CA LEU A 699 18.43 -13.17 -25.97
C LEU A 699 18.86 -12.47 -24.65
N LYS A 700 18.86 -13.16 -23.52
CA LYS A 700 19.19 -12.59 -22.21
C LYS A 700 20.61 -12.92 -21.78
N SER A 701 21.35 -11.91 -21.32
CA SER A 701 22.66 -12.11 -20.69
C SER A 701 22.53 -12.93 -19.39
N ARG A 702 23.64 -13.47 -18.88
CA ARG A 702 23.68 -14.19 -17.57
C ARG A 702 23.07 -13.32 -16.47
N LYS A 703 23.47 -12.06 -16.38
CA LYS A 703 22.96 -11.11 -15.40
C LYS A 703 21.45 -10.87 -15.51
N GLN A 704 20.92 -10.72 -16.72
CA GLN A 704 19.48 -10.61 -16.94
C GLN A 704 18.73 -11.89 -16.54
N ARG A 705 19.29 -13.08 -16.86
CA ARG A 705 18.71 -14.36 -16.47
C ARG A 705 18.67 -14.54 -14.94
N ALA A 706 19.69 -14.07 -14.22
CA ALA A 706 19.73 -14.12 -12.77
C ALA A 706 18.61 -13.25 -12.14
N ASN A 707 18.37 -12.06 -12.66
CA ASN A 707 17.27 -11.19 -12.18
C ASN A 707 15.89 -11.73 -12.56
N LEU A 708 15.75 -12.33 -13.74
CA LEU A 708 14.53 -13.05 -14.13
C LEU A 708 14.29 -14.30 -13.27
N ALA A 709 15.36 -14.96 -12.80
CA ALA A 709 15.23 -16.08 -11.86
C ALA A 709 14.66 -15.66 -10.51
N LEU A 710 14.97 -14.45 -10.03
CA LEU A 710 14.33 -13.88 -8.84
C LEU A 710 12.83 -13.68 -9.04
N VAL A 711 12.43 -13.12 -10.17
CA VAL A 711 11.01 -12.92 -10.53
C VAL A 711 10.29 -14.26 -10.65
N HIS A 712 10.94 -15.25 -11.29
CA HIS A 712 10.41 -16.60 -11.40
C HIS A 712 10.23 -17.23 -10.03
N LEU A 713 11.24 -17.13 -9.16
CA LEU A 713 11.17 -17.64 -7.78
C LEU A 713 10.01 -17.03 -7.01
N LYS A 714 9.84 -15.69 -7.09
CA LYS A 714 8.72 -14.99 -6.45
C LYS A 714 7.36 -15.49 -6.95
N ASN A 715 7.18 -15.61 -8.27
CA ASN A 715 5.94 -16.11 -8.86
C ASN A 715 5.60 -17.53 -8.43
N GLU A 716 6.60 -18.44 -8.40
CA GLU A 716 6.38 -19.82 -7.97
C GLU A 716 6.13 -19.93 -6.46
N THR A 717 6.82 -19.12 -5.65
CA THR A 717 6.58 -19.05 -4.21
C THR A 717 5.16 -18.52 -3.91
N ASP A 718 4.74 -17.49 -4.61
CA ASP A 718 3.38 -16.96 -4.47
C ASP A 718 2.32 -17.98 -4.90
N PHE A 719 2.57 -18.70 -6.00
CA PHE A 719 1.66 -19.76 -6.45
C PHE A 719 1.52 -20.87 -5.40
N VAL A 720 2.60 -21.29 -4.75
CA VAL A 720 2.55 -22.29 -3.67
C VAL A 720 1.83 -21.73 -2.44
N ASN A 721 2.21 -20.55 -1.98
CA ASN A 721 1.73 -19.98 -0.71
C ASN A 721 0.30 -19.42 -0.77
N PHE A 722 -0.20 -19.09 -1.96
CA PHE A 722 -1.56 -18.53 -2.10
C PHE A 722 -2.50 -19.46 -2.86
N ASP A 723 -2.06 -19.97 -4.02
CA ASP A 723 -2.96 -20.77 -4.86
C ASP A 723 -3.03 -22.24 -4.42
N LEU A 724 -1.89 -22.90 -4.17
CA LEU A 724 -1.89 -24.30 -3.73
C LEU A 724 -2.30 -24.46 -2.27
N LEU A 725 -1.95 -23.50 -1.43
CA LEU A 725 -2.34 -23.53 -0.01
C LEU A 725 -3.85 -23.60 0.17
N LYS A 726 -4.64 -22.98 -0.72
CA LYS A 726 -6.11 -23.06 -0.69
C LYS A 726 -6.59 -24.53 -0.74
N PHE A 727 -6.02 -25.32 -1.64
CA PHE A 727 -6.36 -26.74 -1.77
C PHE A 727 -5.90 -27.55 -0.56
N VAL A 728 -4.70 -27.26 -0.06
CA VAL A 728 -4.15 -27.95 1.12
C VAL A 728 -5.01 -27.68 2.36
N ASN A 729 -5.49 -26.45 2.54
CA ASN A 729 -6.42 -26.10 3.62
C ASN A 729 -7.72 -26.91 3.52
N ILE A 730 -8.31 -27.03 2.32
CA ILE A 730 -9.52 -27.83 2.12
C ILE A 730 -9.25 -29.29 2.48
N LEU A 731 -8.20 -29.89 1.94
CA LEU A 731 -7.85 -31.28 2.22
C LEU A 731 -7.62 -31.55 3.71
N TYR A 732 -7.07 -30.58 4.43
CA TYR A 732 -6.85 -30.69 5.88
C TYR A 732 -8.17 -30.61 6.67
N GLU A 733 -9.02 -29.65 6.36
CA GLU A 733 -10.33 -29.46 7.03
C GLU A 733 -11.25 -30.69 6.84
N VAL A 734 -11.24 -31.29 5.64
CA VAL A 734 -12.00 -32.52 5.36
C VAL A 734 -11.28 -33.80 5.75
N LYS A 735 -10.17 -33.72 6.48
CA LYS A 735 -9.35 -34.84 7.00
C LYS A 735 -8.80 -35.81 5.93
N LEU A 736 -8.59 -35.31 4.72
CA LEU A 736 -7.96 -36.08 3.62
C LEU A 736 -6.43 -36.04 3.66
N ILE A 737 -5.85 -35.19 4.48
CA ILE A 737 -4.40 -35.16 4.79
C ILE A 737 -4.21 -35.12 6.30
N THR A 738 -3.08 -35.65 6.75
CA THR A 738 -2.69 -35.65 8.15
C THR A 738 -2.16 -34.28 8.58
N GLU A 739 -2.13 -34.03 9.89
CA GLU A 739 -1.49 -32.83 10.46
C GLU A 739 0.00 -32.77 10.09
N ALA A 740 0.70 -33.89 10.05
CA ALA A 740 2.09 -33.99 9.66
C ALA A 740 2.31 -33.53 8.20
N GLU A 741 1.48 -34.01 7.26
CA GLU A 741 1.55 -33.57 5.85
C GLU A 741 1.24 -32.07 5.71
N TYR A 742 0.26 -31.56 6.44
CA TYR A 742 -0.10 -30.15 6.49
C TYR A 742 1.06 -29.31 7.01
N ASN A 743 1.65 -29.71 8.13
CA ASN A 743 2.77 -29.02 8.75
C ASN A 743 4.03 -29.05 7.87
N CYS A 744 4.33 -30.18 7.22
CA CYS A 744 5.41 -30.27 6.25
C CYS A 744 5.23 -29.33 5.07
N PHE A 745 4.01 -29.16 4.57
CA PHE A 745 3.74 -28.25 3.46
C PHE A 745 3.93 -26.78 3.87
N ILE A 746 3.43 -26.37 5.05
CA ILE A 746 3.44 -24.98 5.49
C ILE A 746 4.76 -24.58 6.14
N TYR A 747 5.28 -25.44 7.03
CA TYR A 747 6.42 -25.13 7.90
C TYR A 747 7.71 -25.84 7.50
N GLY A 748 7.65 -26.77 6.55
CA GLY A 748 8.79 -27.59 6.14
C GLY A 748 9.25 -28.60 7.20
N SER A 749 8.48 -28.82 8.27
CA SER A 749 8.86 -29.69 9.38
C SER A 749 7.62 -30.25 10.10
N GLU A 750 7.75 -31.46 10.62
CA GLU A 750 6.79 -32.09 11.53
C GLU A 750 7.13 -31.83 13.02
N GLN A 751 8.36 -31.39 13.29
CA GLN A 751 8.83 -31.18 14.65
C GLN A 751 8.16 -29.96 15.29
N ARG A 752 7.48 -30.18 16.40
CA ARG A 752 6.73 -29.15 17.14
C ARG A 752 7.58 -27.94 17.52
N GLU A 753 8.85 -28.15 17.87
CA GLU A 753 9.80 -27.07 18.19
C GLU A 753 10.03 -26.15 16.97
N ASN A 754 10.30 -26.74 15.80
CA ASN A 754 10.49 -25.95 14.56
C ASN A 754 9.24 -25.18 14.19
N ILE A 755 8.08 -25.82 14.33
CA ILE A 755 6.79 -25.18 14.08
C ILE A 755 6.58 -24.01 15.05
N ASN A 756 6.89 -24.18 16.32
CA ASN A 756 6.75 -23.11 17.32
C ASN A 756 7.71 -21.94 17.05
N LEU A 757 8.94 -22.22 16.65
CA LEU A 757 9.90 -21.18 16.23
C LEU A 757 9.44 -20.44 14.97
N PHE A 758 8.88 -21.17 14.00
CA PHE A 758 8.29 -20.55 12.82
C PHE A 758 7.07 -19.70 13.18
N LYS A 759 6.18 -20.21 14.04
CA LYS A 759 5.04 -19.45 14.57
C LYS A 759 5.48 -18.20 15.34
N ALA A 760 6.63 -18.25 16.01
CA ALA A 760 7.25 -17.08 16.66
C ALA A 760 7.87 -16.07 15.69
N GLY A 761 7.82 -16.35 14.36
CA GLY A 761 8.26 -15.44 13.31
C GLY A 761 9.66 -15.72 12.74
N LEU A 762 10.30 -16.81 13.15
CA LEU A 762 11.59 -17.21 12.59
C LEU A 762 11.40 -17.92 11.23
N SER A 763 12.21 -17.58 10.23
CA SER A 763 12.21 -18.31 8.97
C SER A 763 12.79 -19.72 9.16
N THR A 764 12.37 -20.67 8.32
CA THR A 764 12.92 -22.05 8.33
C THR A 764 14.44 -22.09 8.20
N GLN A 765 15.03 -21.17 7.43
CA GLN A 765 16.47 -21.03 7.27
C GLN A 765 17.15 -20.55 8.56
N LEU A 766 16.54 -19.59 9.27
CA LEU A 766 17.07 -19.11 10.54
C LEU A 766 16.94 -20.17 11.63
N ILE A 767 15.86 -20.96 11.62
CA ILE A 767 15.67 -22.10 12.52
C ILE A 767 16.76 -23.15 12.31
N SER A 768 17.07 -23.48 11.04
CA SER A 768 18.14 -24.42 10.73
C SER A 768 19.53 -23.92 11.17
N PHE A 769 19.77 -22.60 11.01
CA PHE A 769 21.03 -21.98 11.47
C PHE A 769 21.16 -21.97 13.00
N LEU A 770 20.08 -21.70 13.74
CA LEU A 770 20.10 -21.69 15.22
C LEU A 770 20.26 -23.09 15.82
N LYS A 771 19.96 -24.15 15.07
CA LYS A 771 20.12 -25.55 15.50
C LYS A 771 21.44 -26.20 15.06
N ALA A 772 22.16 -25.57 14.11
CA ALA A 772 23.48 -26.00 13.67
C ALA A 772 24.57 -25.45 14.61
#